data_aef39740c6b1aa1e8726d9c7c4aa153f
#
_entry.id   aef39740c6b1aa1e8726d9c7c4aa153f
#
_cell.length_a   1.000
_cell.length_b   1.000
_cell.length_c   1.000
_cell.angle_alpha   90.00
_cell.angle_beta   90.00
_cell.angle_gamma   90.00
#
_symmetry.space_group_name_H-M   'P 1'
#
loop_
_entity.id
_entity.type
_entity.pdbx_description
1 polymer ?
#
loop_
_entity_poly.entity_id
_entity_poly.type
_entity_poly.pdbx_seq_one_letter_code
_entity_poly.pdbx_strand_id
1 'polypeptide(L)'
;MVDYIADYLETIRERRVFPDVKPGYMRELLPAKPPMHAEPWDDVFKDIEGVIMPGVTHWQSPHMHAYFPALNSPASLLGDMLADGIGCLGFTWASSPACTELETIVMDWLGQMVGLPDDFLHTKSASKGGGVIQTTASESTFVSLLAARSEVLHCMRNEYPDMDDADVNGRLVAYCSDQAHSSVEKAGLMGLVKMHYVESDDNLSMRGHQLKEAMERDRQDGLIPFYVCATLGTTGACAFDNLQEIGEICAEGSVWLHVDAAYAGAAFICPEFRHWLRGIGMADSFAFNPSKWLMVHFDCTAMWVKNSRALHRTFNVEPLYLQHENSGLAVDYMHWQISLSKRFRSLKLWFVIRLHGVEGLQSHIRKSVELAQLFESLVRADKRFEIPAPRYLGLVVFRLKGPNAGTEKLLKKLNASGKLHCVPSALKGKYVIRFTVTSQQTTEDDIRRDWNVIQALAKDIIPHRITLAEVKRQEPQFGTSLLLSNSPLTPKVMNGSYVAFFDGTNVWRDLVSRYSDHFTLGSRDSPALRRRVRGLMVSQKQYSLDSRMDLMNSLMAASVVAVVVPPMLGQGVQPTDSWAKTQTWDEDVIENHLETLGRTKDAEEPCVDADPESKLQNGNQSDVASNVIAEVEEDPFTDDVDVAARDPYSESGSTKPGTYPGHRNAITLSE
;
A
#
# COMPACT_ATOMS: atom_id res chain seq x y z
N MET A 1 3.30 25.18 18.86
CA MET A 1 3.21 23.94 18.03
C MET A 1 4.58 23.33 17.76
N VAL A 2 5.61 24.08 17.31
CA VAL A 2 6.96 23.54 17.07
C VAL A 2 7.53 22.94 18.36
N ASP A 3 7.50 23.67 19.46
CA ASP A 3 7.98 23.20 20.77
C ASP A 3 7.20 21.94 21.21
N TYR A 4 5.87 21.95 21.04
CA TYR A 4 5.04 20.77 21.33
C TYR A 4 5.46 19.52 20.54
N ILE A 5 5.78 19.68 19.24
CA ILE A 5 6.24 18.57 18.40
C ILE A 5 7.62 18.07 18.88
N ALA A 6 8.51 18.98 19.25
CA ALA A 6 9.82 18.63 19.79
C ALA A 6 9.68 17.85 21.10
N ASP A 7 8.92 18.39 22.06
CA ASP A 7 8.63 17.75 23.35
C ASP A 7 7.96 16.37 23.17
N TYR A 8 7.01 16.26 22.23
CA TYR A 8 6.38 15.00 21.89
C TYR A 8 7.39 13.92 21.44
N LEU A 9 8.33 14.29 20.56
CA LEU A 9 9.35 13.36 20.03
C LEU A 9 10.40 13.03 21.10
N GLU A 10 10.76 13.94 21.97
CA GLU A 10 11.71 13.71 23.08
C GLU A 10 11.11 12.80 24.15
N THR A 11 9.83 13.00 24.49
CA THR A 11 9.13 12.24 25.54
C THR A 11 8.37 11.01 25.03
N ILE A 12 8.54 10.62 23.76
CA ILE A 12 7.78 9.53 23.11
C ILE A 12 7.88 8.20 23.86
N ARG A 13 8.96 7.93 24.57
CA ARG A 13 9.16 6.71 25.38
C ARG A 13 8.23 6.60 26.57
N GLU A 14 7.73 7.72 27.08
CA GLU A 14 6.86 7.81 28.25
C GLU A 14 5.40 7.53 27.87
N ARG A 15 5.06 7.68 26.59
CA ARG A 15 3.71 7.52 26.08
C ARG A 15 3.33 6.06 25.93
N ARG A 16 2.07 5.75 26.17
CA ARG A 16 1.48 4.45 25.93
C ARG A 16 1.48 4.15 24.42
N VAL A 17 2.19 3.10 23.98
CA VAL A 17 2.39 2.82 22.55
C VAL A 17 1.08 2.52 21.80
N PHE A 18 0.23 1.70 22.40
CA PHE A 18 -1.07 1.31 21.84
C PHE A 18 -2.20 1.89 22.70
N PRO A 19 -3.14 2.65 22.11
CA PRO A 19 -4.18 3.35 22.84
C PRO A 19 -5.17 2.41 23.55
N ASP A 20 -5.83 2.91 24.59
CA ASP A 20 -6.86 2.22 25.35
C ASP A 20 -8.20 2.95 25.23
N VAL A 21 -8.66 3.12 23.99
CA VAL A 21 -9.92 3.78 23.69
C VAL A 21 -10.88 2.82 22.99
N LYS A 22 -12.17 3.12 23.06
CA LYS A 22 -13.22 2.35 22.37
C LYS A 22 -13.68 3.08 21.11
N PRO A 23 -14.17 2.35 20.09
CA PRO A 23 -14.78 2.99 18.92
C PRO A 23 -15.88 3.98 19.34
N GLY A 24 -15.81 5.18 18.80
CA GLY A 24 -16.77 6.26 19.10
C GLY A 24 -16.34 7.20 20.23
N TYR A 25 -15.24 6.97 20.95
CA TYR A 25 -14.81 7.77 22.08
C TYR A 25 -14.74 9.28 21.79
N MET A 26 -14.30 9.65 20.59
CA MET A 26 -14.11 11.05 20.21
C MET A 26 -15.45 11.79 20.00
N ARG A 27 -16.51 11.06 19.63
CA ARG A 27 -17.85 11.65 19.45
C ARG A 27 -18.47 12.16 20.74
N GLU A 28 -18.05 11.62 21.89
CA GLU A 28 -18.50 12.06 23.21
C GLU A 28 -17.75 13.30 23.71
N LEU A 29 -16.59 13.59 23.10
CA LEU A 29 -15.68 14.66 23.50
C LEU A 29 -15.78 15.89 22.59
N LEU A 30 -16.24 15.74 21.36
CA LEU A 30 -16.34 16.82 20.37
C LEU A 30 -17.80 17.25 20.16
N PRO A 31 -18.04 18.54 19.84
CA PRO A 31 -19.36 19.05 19.50
C PRO A 31 -19.99 18.27 18.34
N ALA A 32 -21.32 18.06 18.39
CA ALA A 32 -22.06 17.35 17.31
C ALA A 32 -22.12 18.14 16.00
N LYS A 33 -21.88 19.45 16.04
CA LYS A 33 -21.91 20.35 14.86
C LYS A 33 -20.61 21.16 14.81
N PRO A 34 -20.16 21.56 13.61
CA PRO A 34 -19.01 22.44 13.48
C PRO A 34 -19.27 23.79 14.15
N PRO A 35 -18.25 24.45 14.70
CA PRO A 35 -18.39 25.78 15.28
C PRO A 35 -18.80 26.79 14.21
N MET A 36 -19.74 27.68 14.54
CA MET A 36 -20.19 28.76 13.65
C MET A 36 -19.20 29.92 13.61
N HIS A 37 -18.41 30.09 14.64
CA HIS A 37 -17.40 31.12 14.77
C HIS A 37 -16.05 30.49 15.05
N ALA A 38 -14.97 31.19 14.70
CA ALA A 38 -13.61 30.72 14.98
C ALA A 38 -13.42 30.64 16.52
N GLU A 39 -12.73 29.57 16.94
CA GLU A 39 -12.39 29.31 18.34
C GLU A 39 -10.98 29.82 18.65
N PRO A 40 -10.72 30.24 19.92
CA PRO A 40 -9.39 30.65 20.34
C PRO A 40 -8.38 29.50 20.16
N TRP A 41 -7.16 29.85 19.74
CA TRP A 41 -6.07 28.88 19.55
C TRP A 41 -5.82 28.01 20.79
N ASP A 42 -5.86 28.59 21.98
CA ASP A 42 -5.59 27.87 23.22
C ASP A 42 -6.60 26.78 23.53
N ASP A 43 -7.84 26.92 23.08
CA ASP A 43 -8.88 25.91 23.27
C ASP A 43 -8.68 24.77 22.26
N VAL A 44 -8.44 25.11 20.99
CA VAL A 44 -8.09 24.11 19.94
C VAL A 44 -6.82 23.35 20.31
N PHE A 45 -5.83 24.04 20.88
CA PHE A 45 -4.56 23.42 21.29
C PHE A 45 -4.73 22.44 22.47
N LYS A 46 -5.60 22.75 23.44
CA LYS A 46 -5.93 21.84 24.55
C LYS A 46 -6.58 20.53 24.07
N ASP A 47 -7.38 20.59 23.00
CA ASP A 47 -8.05 19.42 22.44
C ASP A 47 -7.06 18.43 21.83
N ILE A 48 -5.87 18.86 21.43
CA ILE A 48 -4.82 17.96 20.93
C ILE A 48 -4.52 16.89 22.00
N GLU A 49 -4.15 17.27 23.22
CA GLU A 49 -3.83 16.30 24.28
C GLU A 49 -5.08 15.70 24.94
N GLY A 50 -6.17 16.46 25.02
CA GLY A 50 -7.41 16.01 25.68
C GLY A 50 -8.26 15.07 24.85
N VAL A 51 -8.29 15.24 23.54
CA VAL A 51 -9.22 14.55 22.64
C VAL A 51 -8.49 13.69 21.62
N ILE A 52 -7.45 14.23 20.97
CA ILE A 52 -6.81 13.56 19.81
C ILE A 52 -5.78 12.54 20.29
N MET A 53 -4.82 12.95 21.11
CA MET A 53 -3.67 12.13 21.52
C MET A 53 -4.03 10.85 22.28
N PRO A 54 -5.10 10.78 23.08
CA PRO A 54 -5.52 9.53 23.73
C PRO A 54 -5.83 8.38 22.77
N GLY A 55 -6.23 8.68 21.52
CA GLY A 55 -6.51 7.69 20.48
C GLY A 55 -5.36 7.41 19.52
N VAL A 56 -4.23 8.08 19.66
CA VAL A 56 -3.08 7.91 18.77
C VAL A 56 -2.29 6.66 19.14
N THR A 57 -2.03 5.81 18.14
CA THR A 57 -0.98 4.80 18.24
C THR A 57 0.37 5.46 17.92
N HIS A 58 1.29 5.44 18.87
CA HIS A 58 2.55 6.17 18.74
C HIS A 58 3.58 5.40 17.87
N TRP A 59 3.50 5.56 16.54
CA TRP A 59 4.32 4.87 15.55
C TRP A 59 5.82 5.14 15.69
N GLN A 60 6.19 6.31 16.25
CA GLN A 60 7.60 6.69 16.44
C GLN A 60 8.22 6.14 17.73
N SER A 61 7.41 5.51 18.58
CA SER A 61 7.91 4.90 19.81
C SER A 61 8.97 3.83 19.54
N PRO A 62 10.07 3.78 20.29
CA PRO A 62 11.06 2.71 20.16
C PRO A 62 10.51 1.32 20.52
N HIS A 63 9.30 1.27 21.11
CA HIS A 63 8.57 0.06 21.50
C HIS A 63 7.45 -0.30 20.50
N MET A 64 7.39 0.38 19.36
CA MET A 64 6.50 0.08 18.26
C MET A 64 7.12 -0.99 17.36
N HIS A 65 6.72 -2.24 17.54
CA HIS A 65 7.24 -3.40 16.81
C HIS A 65 6.20 -4.02 15.85
N ALA A 66 5.03 -3.39 15.76
CA ALA A 66 3.93 -3.82 14.91
C ALA A 66 4.13 -3.36 13.46
N TYR A 67 3.63 -4.14 12.53
CA TYR A 67 3.71 -3.87 11.08
C TYR A 67 5.16 -3.80 10.56
N PHE A 68 5.42 -2.97 9.58
CA PHE A 68 6.67 -2.28 9.31
C PHE A 68 6.41 -0.81 9.59
N PRO A 69 6.83 -0.27 10.74
CA PRO A 69 6.45 1.06 11.18
C PRO A 69 6.85 2.13 10.16
N ALA A 70 5.95 3.09 9.94
CA ALA A 70 6.29 4.32 9.25
C ALA A 70 7.18 5.15 10.17
N LEU A 71 8.34 5.56 9.64
CA LEU A 71 9.31 6.33 10.38
C LEU A 71 9.22 7.81 10.05
N ASN A 72 9.79 8.63 10.91
CA ASN A 72 10.09 10.02 10.65
C ASN A 72 11.55 10.34 11.02
N SER A 73 11.95 11.57 10.73
CA SER A 73 13.17 12.19 11.25
C SER A 73 12.99 13.71 11.24
N PRO A 74 13.77 14.45 12.04
CA PRO A 74 13.78 15.92 11.96
C PRO A 74 14.06 16.42 10.54
N ALA A 75 14.98 15.77 9.84
CA ALA A 75 15.29 16.09 8.43
C ALA A 75 14.06 16.00 7.52
N SER A 76 13.33 14.90 7.61
CA SER A 76 12.12 14.68 6.82
C SER A 76 10.99 15.64 7.22
N LEU A 77 10.83 15.92 8.53
CA LEU A 77 9.84 16.85 9.04
C LEU A 77 10.06 18.26 8.49
N LEU A 78 11.29 18.76 8.53
CA LEU A 78 11.64 20.07 7.96
C LEU A 78 11.38 20.15 6.46
N GLY A 79 11.68 19.07 5.72
CA GLY A 79 11.41 18.99 4.29
C GLY A 79 9.91 19.03 3.96
N ASP A 80 9.10 18.34 4.75
CA ASP A 80 7.63 18.31 4.58
C ASP A 80 6.99 19.64 5.00
N MET A 81 7.42 20.25 6.11
CA MET A 81 6.98 21.58 6.54
C MET A 81 7.28 22.64 5.46
N LEU A 82 8.47 22.59 4.84
CA LEU A 82 8.82 23.51 3.77
C LEU A 82 7.95 23.26 2.52
N ALA A 83 7.74 22.01 2.15
CA ALA A 83 6.88 21.65 1.01
C ALA A 83 5.45 22.13 1.19
N ASP A 84 4.89 21.97 2.40
CA ASP A 84 3.54 22.45 2.74
C ASP A 84 3.47 23.98 2.79
N GLY A 85 4.53 24.65 3.28
CA GLY A 85 4.64 26.11 3.28
C GLY A 85 4.73 26.72 1.88
N ILE A 86 5.43 26.06 0.94
CA ILE A 86 5.49 26.46 -0.47
C ILE A 86 4.14 26.22 -1.15
N GLY A 87 3.47 25.08 -0.86
CA GLY A 87 2.14 24.74 -1.36
C GLY A 87 2.05 24.47 -2.86
N CYS A 88 3.17 24.19 -3.56
CA CYS A 88 3.16 23.94 -5.01
C CYS A 88 2.75 22.49 -5.35
N LEU A 89 2.31 22.29 -6.60
CA LEU A 89 1.96 20.99 -7.17
C LEU A 89 2.88 20.69 -8.36
N GLY A 90 3.43 19.49 -8.41
CA GLY A 90 4.43 19.08 -9.41
C GLY A 90 3.91 18.04 -10.40
N PHE A 91 2.71 18.20 -10.95
CA PHE A 91 2.13 17.24 -11.90
C PHE A 91 2.73 17.36 -13.30
N THR A 92 3.07 18.58 -13.76
CA THR A 92 3.88 18.83 -14.95
C THR A 92 5.17 19.56 -14.59
N TRP A 93 6.13 19.56 -15.49
CA TRP A 93 7.32 20.39 -15.34
C TRP A 93 6.95 21.88 -15.23
N ALA A 94 6.03 22.36 -16.05
CA ALA A 94 5.58 23.74 -16.04
C ALA A 94 4.85 24.14 -14.74
N SER A 95 4.15 23.22 -14.10
CA SER A 95 3.44 23.51 -12.83
C SER A 95 4.41 23.76 -11.68
N SER A 96 5.57 23.11 -11.67
CA SER A 96 6.69 23.39 -10.78
C SER A 96 7.97 22.70 -11.29
N PRO A 97 8.83 23.42 -12.02
CA PRO A 97 10.09 22.85 -12.50
C PRO A 97 10.94 22.25 -11.38
N ALA A 98 11.05 22.95 -10.25
CA ALA A 98 11.81 22.47 -9.08
C ALA A 98 11.29 21.15 -8.51
N CYS A 99 9.97 20.93 -8.49
CA CYS A 99 9.40 19.64 -8.06
C CYS A 99 9.87 18.51 -8.97
N THR A 100 9.78 18.69 -10.28
CA THR A 100 10.12 17.67 -11.26
C THR A 100 11.62 17.41 -11.28
N GLU A 101 12.44 18.45 -11.41
CA GLU A 101 13.90 18.32 -11.46
C GLU A 101 14.45 17.66 -10.18
N LEU A 102 14.01 18.10 -9.01
CA LEU A 102 14.45 17.51 -7.76
C LEU A 102 14.02 16.05 -7.63
N GLU A 103 12.83 15.68 -8.10
CA GLU A 103 12.37 14.31 -8.04
C GLU A 103 13.21 13.40 -8.95
N THR A 104 13.50 13.80 -10.18
CA THR A 104 14.38 13.02 -11.07
C THR A 104 15.76 12.81 -10.46
N ILE A 105 16.35 13.85 -9.87
CA ILE A 105 17.68 13.79 -9.25
C ILE A 105 17.69 12.86 -8.03
N VAL A 106 16.76 13.04 -7.09
CA VAL A 106 16.76 12.22 -5.86
C VAL A 106 16.39 10.77 -6.14
N MET A 107 15.55 10.50 -7.14
CA MET A 107 15.24 9.15 -7.56
C MET A 107 16.45 8.46 -8.18
N ASP A 108 17.24 9.15 -9.00
CA ASP A 108 18.50 8.60 -9.51
C ASP A 108 19.54 8.37 -8.41
N TRP A 109 19.68 9.31 -7.45
CA TRP A 109 20.54 9.11 -6.30
C TRP A 109 20.12 7.87 -5.49
N LEU A 110 18.83 7.74 -5.21
CA LEU A 110 18.33 6.62 -4.42
C LEU A 110 18.46 5.29 -5.18
N GLY A 111 18.21 5.28 -6.51
CA GLY A 111 18.43 4.12 -7.37
C GLY A 111 19.89 3.65 -7.34
N GLN A 112 20.84 4.58 -7.43
CA GLN A 112 22.28 4.29 -7.30
C GLN A 112 22.62 3.79 -5.88
N MET A 113 22.05 4.40 -4.84
CA MET A 113 22.27 3.98 -3.46
C MET A 113 21.85 2.54 -3.20
N VAL A 114 20.73 2.08 -3.78
CA VAL A 114 20.26 0.69 -3.63
C VAL A 114 20.92 -0.28 -4.62
N GLY A 115 21.63 0.23 -5.62
CA GLY A 115 22.37 -0.57 -6.61
C GLY A 115 21.51 -1.06 -7.76
N LEU A 116 20.53 -0.27 -8.21
CA LEU A 116 19.76 -0.57 -9.43
C LEU A 116 20.65 -0.42 -10.67
N PRO A 117 20.42 -1.23 -11.71
CA PRO A 117 21.04 -1.06 -13.03
C PRO A 117 20.74 0.30 -13.64
N ASP A 118 21.64 0.77 -14.51
CA ASP A 118 21.54 2.05 -15.21
C ASP A 118 20.24 2.20 -16.02
N ASP A 119 19.66 1.10 -16.50
CA ASP A 119 18.37 1.08 -17.23
C ASP A 119 17.19 1.63 -16.44
N PHE A 120 17.30 1.71 -15.11
CA PHE A 120 16.27 2.29 -14.24
C PHE A 120 16.46 3.78 -13.95
N LEU A 121 17.53 4.42 -14.44
CA LEU A 121 17.90 5.79 -14.06
C LEU A 121 17.54 6.78 -15.17
N HIS A 122 17.08 7.98 -14.80
CA HIS A 122 16.72 9.04 -15.75
C HIS A 122 17.92 9.58 -16.51
N THR A 123 19.06 9.77 -15.82
CA THR A 123 20.21 10.52 -16.34
C THR A 123 21.13 9.71 -17.23
N LYS A 124 20.86 8.43 -17.45
CA LYS A 124 21.71 7.59 -18.32
C LYS A 124 21.24 7.69 -19.77
N SER A 125 22.13 8.10 -20.65
CA SER A 125 21.83 8.42 -22.07
C SER A 125 21.22 7.25 -22.86
N ALA A 126 21.48 6.01 -22.47
CA ALA A 126 20.91 4.81 -23.09
C ALA A 126 19.61 4.33 -22.40
N SER A 127 19.29 4.85 -21.22
CA SER A 127 18.10 4.45 -20.46
C SER A 127 16.82 5.00 -21.08
N LYS A 128 15.77 4.19 -21.03
CA LYS A 128 14.39 4.61 -21.32
C LYS A 128 13.55 4.60 -20.02
N GLY A 129 14.20 4.31 -18.92
CA GLY A 129 13.58 4.17 -17.61
C GLY A 129 13.59 5.44 -16.79
N GLY A 130 13.30 5.29 -15.53
CA GLY A 130 13.32 6.37 -14.54
C GLY A 130 12.56 6.02 -13.30
N GLY A 131 12.67 6.90 -12.30
CA GLY A 131 12.00 6.76 -11.01
C GLY A 131 10.91 7.80 -10.79
N VAL A 132 9.91 7.44 -10.01
CA VAL A 132 8.80 8.30 -9.58
C VAL A 132 8.47 8.04 -8.12
N ILE A 133 8.10 9.08 -7.37
CA ILE A 133 7.60 8.92 -6.01
C ILE A 133 6.09 8.75 -6.04
N GLN A 134 5.63 7.53 -5.71
CA GLN A 134 4.22 7.19 -5.51
C GLN A 134 3.81 7.41 -4.04
N THR A 135 2.49 7.36 -3.76
CA THR A 135 2.00 7.49 -2.38
C THR A 135 2.28 6.24 -1.56
N THR A 136 2.04 5.06 -2.12
CA THR A 136 2.16 3.78 -1.43
C THR A 136 2.73 2.69 -2.32
N ALA A 137 3.33 1.64 -1.73
CA ALA A 137 3.70 0.43 -2.47
C ALA A 137 2.47 -0.24 -3.13
N SER A 138 1.29 -0.13 -2.51
CA SER A 138 0.04 -0.64 -3.11
C SER A 138 -0.32 0.07 -4.41
N GLU A 139 -0.09 1.39 -4.47
CA GLU A 139 -0.24 2.17 -5.71
C GLU A 139 0.81 1.76 -6.73
N SER A 140 2.08 1.61 -6.33
CA SER A 140 3.15 1.15 -7.22
C SER A 140 2.86 -0.20 -7.85
N THR A 141 2.36 -1.17 -7.06
CA THR A 141 1.93 -2.48 -7.55
C THR A 141 0.79 -2.34 -8.56
N PHE A 142 -0.20 -1.50 -8.27
CA PHE A 142 -1.33 -1.30 -9.17
C PHE A 142 -0.93 -0.57 -10.45
N VAL A 143 -0.10 0.46 -10.35
CA VAL A 143 0.45 1.20 -11.50
C VAL A 143 1.26 0.27 -12.41
N SER A 144 2.12 -0.57 -11.84
CA SER A 144 2.92 -1.53 -12.61
C SER A 144 2.05 -2.60 -13.30
N LEU A 145 1.01 -3.09 -12.62
CA LEU A 145 0.06 -4.04 -13.20
C LEU A 145 -0.73 -3.44 -14.36
N LEU A 146 -1.19 -2.18 -14.22
CA LEU A 146 -1.88 -1.48 -15.30
C LEU A 146 -0.95 -1.20 -16.48
N ALA A 147 0.31 -0.84 -16.23
CA ALA A 147 1.31 -0.64 -17.26
C ALA A 147 1.58 -1.94 -18.03
N ALA A 148 1.77 -3.05 -17.33
CA ALA A 148 1.94 -4.38 -17.93
C ALA A 148 0.73 -4.79 -18.77
N ARG A 149 -0.48 -4.54 -18.27
CA ARG A 149 -1.72 -4.81 -18.99
C ARG A 149 -1.81 -4.02 -20.29
N SER A 150 -1.54 -2.71 -20.21
CA SER A 150 -1.56 -1.85 -21.39
C SER A 150 -0.51 -2.26 -22.43
N GLU A 151 0.65 -2.72 -21.98
CA GLU A 151 1.72 -3.23 -22.87
C GLU A 151 1.26 -4.48 -23.63
N VAL A 152 0.69 -5.46 -22.92
CA VAL A 152 0.17 -6.68 -23.56
C VAL A 152 -0.96 -6.37 -24.54
N LEU A 153 -1.94 -5.54 -24.14
CA LEU A 153 -3.02 -5.14 -25.03
C LEU A 153 -2.48 -4.43 -26.30
N HIS A 154 -1.45 -3.59 -26.13
CA HIS A 154 -0.80 -2.95 -27.27
C HIS A 154 -0.10 -3.97 -28.20
N CYS A 155 0.64 -4.91 -27.65
CA CYS A 155 1.29 -5.96 -28.43
C CYS A 155 0.25 -6.83 -29.17
N MET A 156 -0.81 -7.24 -28.47
CA MET A 156 -1.87 -8.09 -29.06
C MET A 156 -2.61 -7.39 -30.19
N ARG A 157 -2.93 -6.10 -30.07
CA ARG A 157 -3.54 -5.32 -31.16
C ARG A 157 -2.66 -5.26 -32.41
N ASN A 158 -1.32 -5.18 -32.22
CA ASN A 158 -0.41 -5.15 -33.36
C ASN A 158 -0.26 -6.50 -34.05
N GLU A 159 -0.34 -7.58 -33.28
CA GLU A 159 -0.18 -8.95 -33.80
C GLU A 159 -1.51 -9.55 -34.29
N TYR A 160 -2.61 -9.22 -33.63
CA TYR A 160 -3.95 -9.71 -33.90
C TYR A 160 -4.96 -8.54 -33.96
N PRO A 161 -4.98 -7.73 -35.04
CA PRO A 161 -5.80 -6.52 -35.12
C PRO A 161 -7.31 -6.73 -34.96
N ASP A 162 -7.80 -7.94 -35.29
CA ASP A 162 -9.22 -8.31 -35.24
C ASP A 162 -9.67 -8.81 -33.86
N MET A 163 -8.74 -8.93 -32.87
CA MET A 163 -9.07 -9.41 -31.52
C MET A 163 -9.51 -8.23 -30.63
N ASP A 164 -10.66 -8.38 -29.98
CA ASP A 164 -11.17 -7.37 -29.03
C ASP A 164 -10.30 -7.34 -27.77
N ASP A 165 -10.01 -6.15 -27.30
CA ASP A 165 -9.29 -5.92 -26.04
C ASP A 165 -9.96 -6.58 -24.83
N ALA A 166 -11.29 -6.64 -24.79
CA ALA A 166 -12.04 -7.27 -23.72
C ALA A 166 -11.81 -8.79 -23.69
N ASP A 167 -11.71 -9.44 -24.86
CA ASP A 167 -11.39 -10.87 -24.97
C ASP A 167 -9.97 -11.17 -24.49
N VAL A 168 -9.00 -10.32 -24.87
CA VAL A 168 -7.62 -10.43 -24.39
C VAL A 168 -7.59 -10.21 -22.87
N ASN A 169 -8.19 -9.12 -22.38
CA ASN A 169 -8.22 -8.79 -20.94
C ASN A 169 -8.87 -9.91 -20.11
N GLY A 170 -9.92 -10.55 -20.63
CA GLY A 170 -10.58 -11.68 -19.98
C GLY A 170 -9.70 -12.92 -19.81
N ARG A 171 -8.60 -13.03 -20.57
CA ARG A 171 -7.62 -14.14 -20.53
C ARG A 171 -6.37 -13.80 -19.73
N LEU A 172 -6.13 -12.52 -19.38
CA LEU A 172 -4.92 -12.13 -18.67
C LEU A 172 -4.85 -12.78 -17.29
N VAL A 173 -3.68 -13.32 -16.94
CA VAL A 173 -3.40 -13.88 -15.63
C VAL A 173 -2.07 -13.33 -15.09
N ALA A 174 -2.11 -12.92 -13.82
CA ALA A 174 -0.97 -12.42 -13.07
C ALA A 174 -0.60 -13.39 -11.95
N TYR A 175 0.66 -13.37 -11.51
CA TYR A 175 1.20 -14.32 -10.54
C TYR A 175 1.86 -13.58 -9.36
N CYS A 176 1.74 -14.16 -8.19
CA CYS A 176 2.52 -13.79 -7.01
C CYS A 176 2.65 -14.97 -6.06
N SER A 177 3.56 -14.86 -5.09
CA SER A 177 3.67 -15.83 -4.00
C SER A 177 2.42 -15.86 -3.12
N ASP A 178 2.11 -17.01 -2.52
CA ASP A 178 1.15 -17.13 -1.42
C ASP A 178 1.54 -16.30 -0.18
N GLN A 179 2.79 -15.82 -0.13
CA GLN A 179 3.34 -14.91 0.89
C GLN A 179 3.29 -13.43 0.50
N ALA A 180 2.83 -13.09 -0.71
CA ALA A 180 2.75 -11.73 -1.19
C ALA A 180 1.82 -10.87 -0.32
N HIS A 181 2.06 -9.56 -0.32
CA HIS A 181 1.20 -8.63 0.40
C HIS A 181 -0.18 -8.54 -0.26
N SER A 182 -1.23 -8.33 0.55
CA SER A 182 -2.62 -8.21 0.08
C SER A 182 -2.87 -7.10 -0.95
N SER A 183 -1.93 -6.16 -1.10
CA SER A 183 -1.99 -5.15 -2.16
C SER A 183 -1.92 -5.74 -3.56
N VAL A 184 -1.24 -6.89 -3.73
CA VAL A 184 -1.14 -7.58 -5.03
C VAL A 184 -2.49 -8.17 -5.41
N GLU A 185 -3.16 -8.86 -4.48
CA GLU A 185 -4.53 -9.33 -4.67
C GLU A 185 -5.47 -8.16 -4.99
N LYS A 186 -5.37 -7.08 -4.21
CA LYS A 186 -6.18 -5.88 -4.42
C LYS A 186 -5.94 -5.24 -5.79
N ALA A 187 -4.69 -5.23 -6.27
CA ALA A 187 -4.36 -4.74 -7.61
C ALA A 187 -5.03 -5.59 -8.70
N GLY A 188 -5.03 -6.92 -8.55
CA GLY A 188 -5.74 -7.83 -9.46
C GLY A 188 -7.25 -7.59 -9.47
N LEU A 189 -7.86 -7.42 -8.28
CA LEU A 189 -9.30 -7.12 -8.16
C LEU A 189 -9.67 -5.78 -8.83
N MET A 190 -8.90 -4.72 -8.57
CA MET A 190 -9.14 -3.40 -9.17
C MET A 190 -8.85 -3.38 -10.67
N GLY A 191 -7.83 -4.12 -11.10
CA GLY A 191 -7.43 -4.24 -12.50
C GLY A 191 -8.29 -5.20 -13.31
N LEU A 192 -9.25 -5.89 -12.69
CA LEU A 192 -10.08 -6.94 -13.30
C LEU A 192 -9.22 -8.05 -13.94
N VAL A 193 -8.17 -8.45 -13.25
CA VAL A 193 -7.19 -9.45 -13.70
C VAL A 193 -7.25 -10.69 -12.81
N LYS A 194 -7.13 -11.86 -13.41
CA LYS A 194 -7.00 -13.12 -12.68
C LYS A 194 -5.66 -13.18 -11.96
N MET A 195 -5.69 -13.55 -10.67
CA MET A 195 -4.49 -13.72 -9.85
C MET A 195 -4.27 -15.19 -9.54
N HIS A 196 -3.09 -15.71 -9.88
CA HIS A 196 -2.66 -17.07 -9.55
C HIS A 196 -1.59 -16.99 -8.44
N TYR A 197 -1.88 -17.63 -7.30
CA TYR A 197 -0.94 -17.70 -6.18
C TYR A 197 -0.04 -18.93 -6.34
N VAL A 198 1.26 -18.66 -6.43
CA VAL A 198 2.29 -19.69 -6.50
C VAL A 198 2.68 -20.09 -5.09
N GLU A 199 2.62 -21.37 -4.76
CA GLU A 199 2.98 -21.90 -3.45
C GLU A 199 4.47 -21.67 -3.18
N SER A 200 4.81 -21.15 -2.00
CA SER A 200 6.19 -20.94 -1.56
C SER A 200 6.84 -22.22 -1.05
N ASP A 201 8.16 -22.30 -1.16
CA ASP A 201 8.98 -23.39 -0.60
C ASP A 201 9.01 -23.35 0.95
N ASP A 202 9.81 -24.25 1.56
CA ASP A 202 9.95 -24.31 3.03
C ASP A 202 10.58 -23.06 3.65
N ASN A 203 11.27 -22.26 2.85
CA ASN A 203 11.83 -20.97 3.26
C ASN A 203 10.86 -19.80 3.02
N LEU A 204 9.61 -20.08 2.63
CA LEU A 204 8.59 -19.08 2.30
C LEU A 204 8.98 -18.24 1.07
N SER A 205 9.68 -18.84 0.10
CA SER A 205 10.20 -18.23 -1.11
C SER A 205 9.50 -18.80 -2.34
N MET A 206 9.01 -17.96 -3.24
CA MET A 206 8.57 -18.38 -4.58
C MET A 206 9.78 -18.80 -5.41
N ARG A 207 9.67 -19.97 -6.06
CA ARG A 207 10.74 -20.54 -6.88
C ARG A 207 10.36 -20.54 -8.34
N GLY A 208 11.36 -20.43 -9.22
CA GLY A 208 11.14 -20.37 -10.67
C GLY A 208 10.41 -21.57 -11.24
N HIS A 209 10.75 -22.80 -10.80
CA HIS A 209 10.10 -24.01 -11.32
C HIS A 209 8.59 -24.07 -11.03
N GLN A 210 8.16 -23.66 -9.82
CA GLN A 210 6.74 -23.61 -9.45
C GLN A 210 5.99 -22.56 -10.27
N LEU A 211 6.61 -21.38 -10.48
CA LEU A 211 6.08 -20.35 -11.36
C LEU A 211 5.93 -20.85 -12.81
N LYS A 212 6.97 -21.51 -13.35
CA LYS A 212 6.95 -22.05 -14.70
C LYS A 212 5.82 -23.05 -14.89
N GLU A 213 5.68 -24.01 -13.98
CA GLU A 213 4.59 -25.00 -14.01
C GLU A 213 3.20 -24.34 -13.95
N ALA A 214 3.04 -23.29 -13.16
CA ALA A 214 1.78 -22.54 -13.07
C ALA A 214 1.48 -21.84 -14.40
N MET A 215 2.45 -21.14 -14.98
CA MET A 215 2.30 -20.44 -16.26
C MET A 215 2.03 -21.40 -17.42
N GLU A 216 2.68 -22.57 -17.45
CA GLU A 216 2.46 -23.57 -18.48
C GLU A 216 1.05 -24.16 -18.43
N ARG A 217 0.52 -24.44 -17.22
CA ARG A 217 -0.87 -24.89 -17.04
C ARG A 217 -1.87 -23.84 -17.51
N ASP A 218 -1.68 -22.58 -17.11
CA ASP A 218 -2.58 -21.51 -17.49
C ASP A 218 -2.57 -21.25 -19.00
N ARG A 219 -1.40 -21.37 -19.68
CA ARG A 219 -1.33 -21.30 -21.15
C ARG A 219 -2.09 -22.45 -21.83
N GLN A 220 -2.03 -23.66 -21.28
CA GLN A 220 -2.82 -24.80 -21.78
C GLN A 220 -4.33 -24.55 -21.62
N ASP A 221 -4.73 -23.82 -20.59
CA ASP A 221 -6.11 -23.41 -20.34
C ASP A 221 -6.53 -22.18 -21.19
N GLY A 222 -5.66 -21.67 -22.08
CA GLY A 222 -5.91 -20.54 -22.97
C GLY A 222 -5.79 -19.18 -22.30
N LEU A 223 -5.17 -19.12 -21.11
CA LEU A 223 -4.88 -17.88 -20.41
C LEU A 223 -3.56 -17.28 -20.92
N ILE A 224 -3.38 -15.98 -20.68
CA ILE A 224 -2.21 -15.19 -21.12
C ILE A 224 -1.47 -14.70 -19.87
N PRO A 225 -0.37 -15.38 -19.47
CA PRO A 225 0.54 -14.86 -18.45
C PRO A 225 1.14 -13.52 -18.89
N PHE A 226 0.97 -12.47 -18.06
CA PHE A 226 1.44 -11.13 -18.44
C PHE A 226 2.19 -10.38 -17.34
N TYR A 227 2.03 -10.79 -16.06
CA TYR A 227 2.58 -10.06 -14.92
C TYR A 227 2.95 -11.00 -13.79
N VAL A 228 4.13 -10.80 -13.21
CA VAL A 228 4.59 -11.46 -11.98
C VAL A 228 4.99 -10.41 -10.96
N CYS A 229 4.53 -10.55 -9.73
CA CYS A 229 5.00 -9.76 -8.60
C CYS A 229 5.88 -10.63 -7.69
N ALA A 230 7.19 -10.42 -7.73
CA ALA A 230 8.14 -11.04 -6.81
C ALA A 230 8.31 -10.17 -5.57
N THR A 231 8.29 -10.76 -4.38
CA THR A 231 8.43 -10.04 -3.12
C THR A 231 9.81 -10.24 -2.50
N LEU A 232 10.52 -9.16 -2.26
CA LEU A 232 11.77 -9.16 -1.48
C LEU A 232 11.49 -8.58 -0.08
N GLY A 233 11.38 -9.46 0.90
CA GLY A 233 11.02 -9.10 2.27
C GLY A 233 9.52 -9.16 2.54
N THR A 234 8.95 -10.36 2.52
CA THR A 234 7.52 -10.61 2.72
C THR A 234 7.00 -10.06 4.04
N THR A 235 5.75 -9.64 4.07
CA THR A 235 5.12 -9.07 5.26
C THR A 235 5.10 -10.06 6.43
N GLY A 236 4.90 -11.36 6.15
CA GLY A 236 4.76 -12.40 7.18
C GLY A 236 6.04 -12.69 7.95
N ALA A 237 7.16 -12.85 7.24
CA ALA A 237 8.43 -13.34 7.79
C ALA A 237 9.67 -12.62 7.23
N CYS A 238 9.53 -11.60 6.41
CA CYS A 238 10.63 -10.97 5.65
C CYS A 238 11.37 -11.97 4.75
N ALA A 239 10.69 -13.00 4.24
CA ALA A 239 11.25 -13.95 3.30
C ALA A 239 11.48 -13.31 1.92
N PHE A 240 12.32 -13.93 1.11
CA PHE A 240 12.74 -13.39 -0.18
C PHE A 240 12.42 -14.40 -1.28
N ASP A 241 11.67 -14.00 -2.28
CA ASP A 241 11.47 -14.77 -3.49
C ASP A 241 12.79 -14.88 -4.27
N ASN A 242 12.99 -15.98 -5.00
CA ASN A 242 14.21 -16.16 -5.77
C ASN A 242 14.16 -15.39 -7.08
N LEU A 243 14.58 -14.13 -7.01
CA LEU A 243 14.47 -13.18 -8.12
C LEU A 243 15.21 -13.62 -9.39
N GLN A 244 16.36 -14.32 -9.25
CA GLN A 244 17.11 -14.82 -10.41
C GLN A 244 16.30 -15.87 -11.17
N GLU A 245 15.79 -16.90 -10.48
CA GLU A 245 14.99 -17.95 -11.10
C GLU A 245 13.69 -17.41 -11.74
N ILE A 246 13.01 -16.51 -11.02
CA ILE A 246 11.77 -15.86 -11.48
C ILE A 246 12.04 -14.99 -12.70
N GLY A 247 13.12 -14.20 -12.66
CA GLY A 247 13.51 -13.32 -13.76
C GLY A 247 13.80 -14.06 -15.06
N GLU A 248 14.49 -15.20 -14.97
CA GLU A 248 14.75 -16.07 -16.13
C GLU A 248 13.44 -16.56 -16.78
N ILE A 249 12.47 -17.00 -15.98
CA ILE A 249 11.16 -17.45 -16.46
C ILE A 249 10.35 -16.30 -17.08
N CYS A 250 10.36 -15.12 -16.43
CA CYS A 250 9.66 -13.95 -16.94
C CYS A 250 10.25 -13.46 -18.26
N ALA A 251 11.58 -13.45 -18.40
CA ALA A 251 12.28 -13.06 -19.61
C ALA A 251 11.99 -14.04 -20.77
N GLU A 252 12.02 -15.37 -20.50
CA GLU A 252 11.66 -16.39 -21.47
C GLU A 252 10.22 -16.22 -21.97
N GLY A 253 9.30 -15.88 -21.06
CA GLY A 253 7.88 -15.77 -21.33
C GLY A 253 7.41 -14.37 -21.79
N SER A 254 8.28 -13.39 -21.89
CA SER A 254 7.95 -11.96 -22.13
C SER A 254 6.88 -11.44 -21.16
N VAL A 255 7.01 -11.77 -19.88
CA VAL A 255 6.08 -11.43 -18.82
C VAL A 255 6.67 -10.33 -17.97
N TRP A 256 5.89 -9.27 -17.69
CA TRP A 256 6.33 -8.16 -16.84
C TRP A 256 6.67 -8.64 -15.43
N LEU A 257 7.90 -8.38 -15.00
CA LEU A 257 8.36 -8.66 -13.64
C LEU A 257 8.39 -7.39 -12.80
N HIS A 258 7.50 -7.28 -11.82
CA HIS A 258 7.52 -6.27 -10.78
C HIS A 258 8.16 -6.81 -9.51
N VAL A 259 9.06 -6.05 -8.91
CA VAL A 259 9.68 -6.40 -7.63
C VAL A 259 9.12 -5.50 -6.52
N ASP A 260 8.33 -6.08 -5.63
CA ASP A 260 7.87 -5.45 -4.40
C ASP A 260 8.90 -5.68 -3.28
N ALA A 261 9.70 -4.67 -3.04
CA ALA A 261 10.65 -4.63 -1.92
C ALA A 261 10.24 -3.59 -0.87
N ALA A 262 8.94 -3.42 -0.62
CA ALA A 262 8.37 -2.32 0.16
C ALA A 262 9.09 -2.06 1.49
N TYR A 263 9.53 -3.10 2.19
CA TYR A 263 10.31 -3.00 3.42
C TYR A 263 11.80 -3.19 3.16
N ALA A 264 12.18 -4.32 2.55
CA ALA A 264 13.58 -4.73 2.46
C ALA A 264 14.39 -3.89 1.47
N GLY A 265 13.75 -3.19 0.53
CA GLY A 265 14.44 -2.33 -0.43
C GLY A 265 15.32 -1.27 0.21
N ALA A 266 14.93 -0.76 1.38
CA ALA A 266 15.77 0.15 2.16
C ALA A 266 17.10 -0.46 2.61
N ALA A 267 17.15 -1.77 2.86
CA ALA A 267 18.37 -2.45 3.27
C ALA A 267 19.42 -2.54 2.16
N PHE A 268 19.02 -2.46 0.89
CA PHE A 268 19.94 -2.58 -0.24
C PHE A 268 20.88 -1.38 -0.42
N ILE A 269 20.68 -0.30 0.35
CA ILE A 269 21.71 0.74 0.46
C ILE A 269 23.00 0.20 1.09
N CYS A 270 22.92 -0.90 1.88
CA CYS A 270 24.04 -1.62 2.43
C CYS A 270 24.49 -2.69 1.43
N PRO A 271 25.74 -2.65 0.91
CA PRO A 271 26.20 -3.58 -0.11
C PRO A 271 26.09 -5.05 0.28
N GLU A 272 26.24 -5.37 1.56
CA GLU A 272 26.19 -6.73 2.09
C GLU A 272 24.79 -7.39 1.93
N PHE A 273 23.74 -6.61 1.77
CA PHE A 273 22.36 -7.11 1.57
C PHE A 273 21.94 -7.18 0.10
N ARG A 274 22.76 -6.69 -0.84
CA ARG A 274 22.44 -6.68 -2.29
C ARG A 274 22.43 -8.06 -2.94
N HIS A 275 22.89 -9.10 -2.26
CA HIS A 275 22.83 -10.45 -2.79
C HIS A 275 21.39 -10.92 -3.10
N TRP A 276 20.37 -10.36 -2.40
CA TRP A 276 18.96 -10.62 -2.72
C TRP A 276 18.46 -9.90 -3.98
N LEU A 277 19.18 -8.89 -4.48
CA LEU A 277 18.89 -8.23 -5.75
C LEU A 277 19.43 -8.98 -6.97
N ARG A 278 20.07 -10.14 -6.77
CA ARG A 278 20.57 -10.92 -7.89
C ARG A 278 19.41 -11.28 -8.82
N GLY A 279 19.49 -10.87 -10.10
CA GLY A 279 18.41 -11.01 -11.07
C GLY A 279 17.62 -9.70 -11.32
N ILE A 280 17.86 -8.61 -10.56
CA ILE A 280 17.13 -7.35 -10.71
C ILE A 280 17.21 -6.75 -12.13
N GLY A 281 18.28 -7.03 -12.87
CA GLY A 281 18.43 -6.65 -14.27
C GLY A 281 17.36 -7.24 -15.20
N MET A 282 16.62 -8.25 -14.79
CA MET A 282 15.51 -8.85 -15.57
C MET A 282 14.15 -8.28 -15.17
N ALA A 283 14.05 -7.50 -14.09
CA ALA A 283 12.80 -6.88 -13.69
C ALA A 283 12.45 -5.68 -14.58
N ASP A 284 11.17 -5.45 -14.82
CA ASP A 284 10.64 -4.29 -15.55
C ASP A 284 10.34 -3.11 -14.63
N SER A 285 10.02 -3.41 -13.36
CA SER A 285 9.77 -2.40 -12.34
C SER A 285 10.21 -2.87 -10.95
N PHE A 286 10.61 -1.91 -10.12
CA PHE A 286 11.05 -2.12 -8.75
C PHE A 286 10.46 -1.03 -7.84
N ALA A 287 9.98 -1.40 -6.67
CA ALA A 287 9.45 -0.41 -5.72
C ALA A 287 9.82 -0.74 -4.27
N PHE A 288 10.10 0.30 -3.48
CA PHE A 288 10.19 0.19 -2.03
C PHE A 288 9.76 1.48 -1.32
N ASN A 289 9.52 1.39 0.00
CA ASN A 289 9.07 2.52 0.80
C ASN A 289 10.20 3.14 1.62
N PRO A 290 10.81 4.27 1.23
CA PRO A 290 11.65 5.06 2.11
C PRO A 290 10.96 5.40 3.44
N SER A 291 9.64 5.56 3.43
CA SER A 291 8.82 5.84 4.60
C SER A 291 8.73 4.69 5.62
N LYS A 292 9.17 3.48 5.28
CA LYS A 292 9.22 2.37 6.25
C LYS A 292 10.53 2.31 7.02
N TRP A 293 11.69 2.42 6.34
CA TRP A 293 12.97 2.17 7.00
C TRP A 293 14.08 3.18 6.69
N LEU A 294 13.84 4.21 5.87
CA LEU A 294 14.80 5.26 5.58
C LEU A 294 14.48 6.61 6.24
N MET A 295 13.74 6.61 7.35
CA MET A 295 13.47 7.81 8.15
C MET A 295 12.80 8.96 7.37
N VAL A 296 12.04 8.63 6.33
CA VAL A 296 11.23 9.57 5.55
C VAL A 296 9.78 9.45 5.96
N HIS A 297 9.09 10.57 6.16
CA HIS A 297 7.65 10.55 6.47
C HIS A 297 6.84 9.85 5.41
N PHE A 298 5.81 9.16 5.85
CA PHE A 298 4.68 8.77 5.00
C PHE A 298 3.99 10.05 4.47
N ASP A 299 3.70 10.21 3.18
CA ASP A 299 3.71 9.21 2.15
C ASP A 299 4.95 9.37 1.25
N CYS A 300 5.68 8.29 1.05
CA CYS A 300 6.83 8.25 0.14
C CYS A 300 7.14 6.79 -0.24
N THR A 301 6.87 6.44 -1.48
CA THR A 301 7.22 5.15 -2.08
C THR A 301 8.01 5.42 -3.36
N ALA A 302 9.23 4.93 -3.41
CA ALA A 302 10.08 5.05 -4.57
C ALA A 302 9.80 3.87 -5.53
N MET A 303 9.45 4.19 -6.76
CA MET A 303 9.18 3.23 -7.83
C MET A 303 10.01 3.57 -9.06
N TRP A 304 10.61 2.55 -9.68
CA TRP A 304 11.34 2.67 -10.95
C TRP A 304 10.77 1.72 -11.98
N VAL A 305 10.88 2.13 -13.23
CA VAL A 305 10.57 1.30 -14.41
C VAL A 305 11.72 1.37 -15.40
N LYS A 306 11.98 0.29 -16.14
CA LYS A 306 12.95 0.29 -17.24
C LYS A 306 12.45 0.99 -18.50
N ASN A 307 11.14 1.05 -18.67
CA ASN A 307 10.52 1.66 -19.84
C ASN A 307 9.39 2.59 -19.43
N SER A 308 9.69 3.86 -19.29
CA SER A 308 8.72 4.91 -18.93
C SER A 308 7.58 5.07 -19.93
N ARG A 309 7.78 4.66 -21.19
CA ARG A 309 6.73 4.73 -22.22
C ARG A 309 5.55 3.82 -21.88
N ALA A 310 5.77 2.74 -21.13
CA ALA A 310 4.67 1.88 -20.68
C ALA A 310 3.74 2.63 -19.72
N LEU A 311 4.29 3.42 -18.78
CA LEU A 311 3.50 4.29 -17.91
C LEU A 311 2.80 5.39 -18.71
N HIS A 312 3.52 6.06 -19.57
CA HIS A 312 2.98 7.13 -20.41
C HIS A 312 1.79 6.62 -21.24
N ARG A 313 1.90 5.48 -21.93
CA ARG A 313 0.78 4.89 -22.68
C ARG A 313 -0.43 4.56 -21.83
N THR A 314 -0.22 4.24 -20.57
CA THR A 314 -1.28 3.81 -19.65
C THR A 314 -2.04 4.99 -19.06
N PHE A 315 -1.33 6.08 -18.73
CA PHE A 315 -1.89 7.17 -17.94
C PHE A 315 -1.93 8.50 -18.69
N ASN A 316 -1.54 8.52 -19.99
CA ASN A 316 -1.52 9.75 -20.76
C ASN A 316 -2.94 10.22 -21.11
N VAL A 317 -3.25 11.46 -20.69
CA VAL A 317 -4.38 12.25 -21.13
C VAL A 317 -3.87 13.68 -21.30
N GLU A 318 -3.93 14.21 -22.51
CA GLU A 318 -3.33 15.51 -22.86
C GLU A 318 -4.37 16.60 -23.18
N PRO A 319 -5.17 17.07 -22.23
CA PRO A 319 -6.04 18.19 -22.45
C PRO A 319 -5.20 19.47 -22.65
N LEU A 320 -5.71 20.42 -23.44
CA LEU A 320 -4.98 21.61 -23.85
C LEU A 320 -4.38 22.42 -22.69
N TYR A 321 -5.06 22.49 -21.54
CA TYR A 321 -4.60 23.25 -20.37
C TYR A 321 -3.41 22.62 -19.64
N LEU A 322 -3.02 21.38 -19.95
CA LEU A 322 -1.83 20.70 -19.39
C LEU A 322 -0.63 20.74 -20.34
N GLN A 323 -0.81 21.19 -21.58
CA GLN A 323 0.29 21.31 -22.56
C GLN A 323 1.16 22.52 -22.24
N HIS A 324 2.47 22.39 -22.46
CA HIS A 324 3.44 23.47 -22.30
C HIS A 324 4.59 23.31 -23.29
N GLU A 325 5.37 24.37 -23.49
CA GLU A 325 6.43 24.44 -24.53
C GLU A 325 7.53 23.37 -24.36
N ASN A 326 7.75 22.89 -23.10
CA ASN A 326 8.73 21.86 -22.78
C ASN A 326 8.12 20.44 -22.72
N SER A 327 6.87 20.24 -23.13
CA SER A 327 6.25 18.92 -23.21
C SER A 327 7.10 18.00 -24.11
N GLY A 328 7.42 16.81 -23.59
CA GLY A 328 8.29 15.84 -24.28
C GLY A 328 9.80 16.08 -24.14
N LEU A 329 10.24 17.24 -23.63
CA LEU A 329 11.64 17.52 -23.28
C LEU A 329 11.91 17.24 -21.78
N ALA A 330 10.94 17.54 -20.94
CA ALA A 330 10.96 17.27 -19.50
C ALA A 330 10.00 16.13 -19.14
N VAL A 331 10.18 15.57 -17.95
CA VAL A 331 9.27 14.56 -17.41
C VAL A 331 8.02 15.26 -16.88
N ASP A 332 6.84 14.79 -17.31
CA ASP A 332 5.56 15.19 -16.74
C ASP A 332 5.00 14.01 -15.93
N TYR A 333 5.15 14.09 -14.61
CA TYR A 333 4.82 12.97 -13.71
C TYR A 333 3.34 12.61 -13.65
N MET A 334 2.45 13.49 -14.15
CA MET A 334 1.03 13.14 -14.29
C MET A 334 0.78 11.89 -15.15
N HIS A 335 1.71 11.60 -16.08
CA HIS A 335 1.67 10.41 -16.95
C HIS A 335 2.32 9.17 -16.32
N TRP A 336 2.79 9.27 -15.05
CA TRP A 336 3.47 8.18 -14.35
C TRP A 336 2.72 7.70 -13.10
N GLN A 337 1.55 8.23 -12.86
CA GLN A 337 0.72 7.98 -11.69
C GLN A 337 -0.78 8.03 -12.03
N ILE A 338 -1.62 7.59 -11.09
CA ILE A 338 -3.07 7.58 -11.28
C ILE A 338 -3.66 8.98 -11.09
N SER A 339 -3.24 9.69 -10.06
CA SER A 339 -3.76 11.03 -9.74
C SER A 339 -3.07 12.11 -10.59
N LEU A 340 -3.81 13.17 -10.95
CA LEU A 340 -3.22 14.35 -11.57
C LEU A 340 -2.31 15.07 -10.58
N SER A 341 -2.85 15.50 -9.45
CA SER A 341 -2.13 16.30 -8.46
C SER A 341 -0.97 15.53 -7.81
N LYS A 342 0.15 16.22 -7.58
CA LYS A 342 1.37 15.66 -7.01
C LYS A 342 1.98 16.61 -6.00
N ARG A 343 2.18 16.13 -4.76
CA ARG A 343 2.88 16.89 -3.71
C ARG A 343 4.38 16.96 -3.98
N PHE A 344 5.06 17.94 -3.40
CA PHE A 344 6.52 18.08 -3.48
C PHE A 344 7.24 17.06 -2.55
N ARG A 345 6.98 15.75 -2.73
CA ARG A 345 7.52 14.67 -1.88
C ARG A 345 9.03 14.50 -1.99
N SER A 346 9.62 14.87 -3.11
CA SER A 346 11.07 14.80 -3.33
C SER A 346 11.87 15.67 -2.35
N LEU A 347 11.27 16.73 -1.83
CA LEU A 347 11.95 17.66 -0.93
C LEU A 347 12.33 16.99 0.40
N LYS A 348 11.41 16.27 1.04
CA LYS A 348 11.71 15.53 2.28
C LYS A 348 12.72 14.41 2.08
N LEU A 349 12.68 13.71 0.95
CA LEU A 349 13.67 12.70 0.60
C LEU A 349 15.05 13.33 0.38
N TRP A 350 15.12 14.47 -0.30
CA TRP A 350 16.34 15.22 -0.48
C TRP A 350 16.96 15.67 0.85
N PHE A 351 16.15 16.21 1.80
CA PHE A 351 16.62 16.58 3.13
C PHE A 351 17.23 15.38 3.85
N VAL A 352 16.55 14.24 3.84
CA VAL A 352 17.02 13.02 4.51
C VAL A 352 18.36 12.55 3.92
N ILE A 353 18.46 12.44 2.58
CA ILE A 353 19.68 12.02 1.92
C ILE A 353 20.84 12.99 2.21
N ARG A 354 20.56 14.31 2.16
CA ARG A 354 21.60 15.34 2.37
C ARG A 354 22.08 15.45 3.81
N LEU A 355 21.17 15.30 4.78
CA LEU A 355 21.50 15.49 6.20
C LEU A 355 22.06 14.23 6.86
N HIS A 356 21.64 13.04 6.42
CA HIS A 356 22.18 11.80 6.96
C HIS A 356 23.35 11.22 6.13
N GLY A 357 23.39 11.50 4.84
CA GLY A 357 24.32 10.86 3.91
C GLY A 357 24.08 9.36 3.76
N VAL A 358 24.78 8.74 2.82
CA VAL A 358 24.69 7.28 2.60
C VAL A 358 25.16 6.50 3.81
N GLU A 359 26.28 6.89 4.42
CA GLU A 359 26.87 6.22 5.58
C GLU A 359 25.95 6.28 6.81
N GLY A 360 25.32 7.42 7.08
CA GLY A 360 24.36 7.57 8.19
C GLY A 360 23.13 6.69 8.01
N LEU A 361 22.60 6.60 6.79
CA LEU A 361 21.47 5.74 6.46
C LEU A 361 21.85 4.26 6.56
N GLN A 362 23.03 3.86 6.08
CA GLN A 362 23.57 2.50 6.24
C GLN A 362 23.76 2.13 7.73
N SER A 363 24.30 3.04 8.53
CA SER A 363 24.49 2.84 9.97
C SER A 363 23.15 2.59 10.68
N HIS A 364 22.10 3.36 10.33
CA HIS A 364 20.74 3.16 10.85
C HIS A 364 20.20 1.76 10.51
N ILE A 365 20.36 1.30 9.27
CA ILE A 365 19.92 -0.03 8.84
C ILE A 365 20.65 -1.13 9.60
N ARG A 366 22.01 -1.05 9.68
CA ARG A 366 22.85 -2.04 10.38
C ARG A 366 22.50 -2.12 11.86
N LYS A 367 22.35 -0.97 12.53
CA LYS A 367 21.93 -0.91 13.94
C LYS A 367 20.59 -1.62 14.16
N SER A 368 19.61 -1.40 13.29
CA SER A 368 18.30 -2.06 13.40
C SER A 368 18.42 -3.59 13.24
N VAL A 369 19.27 -4.07 12.34
CA VAL A 369 19.55 -5.51 12.13
C VAL A 369 20.25 -6.12 13.34
N GLU A 370 21.24 -5.43 13.93
CA GLU A 370 21.94 -5.85 15.14
C GLU A 370 21.00 -5.95 16.34
N LEU A 371 20.11 -4.99 16.53
CA LEU A 371 19.11 -5.01 17.59
C LEU A 371 18.08 -6.14 17.40
N ALA A 372 17.69 -6.44 16.17
CA ALA A 372 16.85 -7.60 15.86
C ALA A 372 17.59 -8.92 16.14
N GLN A 373 18.89 -8.99 15.88
CA GLN A 373 19.72 -10.14 16.22
C GLN A 373 19.84 -10.34 17.75
N LEU A 374 19.98 -9.25 18.50
CA LEU A 374 19.92 -9.29 19.96
C LEU A 374 18.56 -9.88 20.43
N PHE A 375 17.44 -9.36 19.90
CA PHE A 375 16.12 -9.88 20.24
C PHE A 375 15.98 -11.38 19.91
N GLU A 376 16.42 -11.81 18.72
CA GLU A 376 16.45 -13.21 18.33
C GLU A 376 17.23 -14.07 19.36
N SER A 377 18.38 -13.61 19.80
CA SER A 377 19.21 -14.33 20.79
C SER A 377 18.48 -14.49 22.14
N LEU A 378 17.79 -13.45 22.58
CA LEU A 378 17.00 -13.48 23.82
C LEU A 378 15.81 -14.46 23.71
N VAL A 379 15.11 -14.48 22.58
CA VAL A 379 14.03 -15.45 22.33
C VAL A 379 14.56 -16.89 22.32
N ARG A 380 15.68 -17.15 21.65
CA ARG A 380 16.28 -18.49 21.56
C ARG A 380 16.78 -19.01 22.91
N ALA A 381 17.20 -18.13 23.81
CA ALA A 381 17.63 -18.47 25.15
C ALA A 381 16.47 -18.97 26.04
N ASP A 382 15.23 -18.62 25.74
CA ASP A 382 14.06 -19.03 26.54
C ASP A 382 13.38 -20.26 25.94
N LYS A 383 13.47 -21.38 26.62
CA LYS A 383 12.93 -22.69 26.17
C LYS A 383 11.42 -22.71 25.94
N ARG A 384 10.67 -21.71 26.44
CA ARG A 384 9.20 -21.59 26.25
C ARG A 384 8.83 -21.15 24.86
N PHE A 385 9.76 -20.51 24.16
CA PHE A 385 9.52 -19.91 22.83
C PHE A 385 10.19 -20.70 21.72
N GLU A 386 9.76 -20.44 20.49
CA GLU A 386 10.37 -20.92 19.26
C GLU A 386 10.31 -19.83 18.17
N ILE A 387 11.24 -19.90 17.23
CA ILE A 387 11.33 -19.03 16.05
C ILE A 387 11.05 -19.90 14.83
N PRO A 388 9.81 -19.84 14.26
CA PRO A 388 9.37 -20.75 13.19
C PRO A 388 9.98 -20.49 11.82
N ALA A 389 10.52 -19.29 11.57
CA ALA A 389 11.19 -18.92 10.34
C ALA A 389 12.52 -18.22 10.63
N PRO A 390 13.52 -18.31 9.75
CA PRO A 390 14.78 -17.59 9.92
C PRO A 390 14.54 -16.08 10.08
N ARG A 391 15.38 -15.43 10.90
CA ARG A 391 15.40 -13.97 10.95
C ARG A 391 16.05 -13.44 9.69
N TYR A 392 15.34 -12.55 9.02
CA TYR A 392 15.88 -11.73 7.95
C TYR A 392 15.79 -10.26 8.35
N LEU A 393 16.89 -9.51 8.15
CA LEU A 393 16.95 -8.09 8.42
C LEU A 393 16.48 -7.73 9.84
N GLY A 394 15.60 -6.73 9.97
CA GLY A 394 15.09 -6.23 11.24
C GLY A 394 13.82 -6.92 11.76
N LEU A 395 13.33 -8.01 11.15
CA LEU A 395 12.12 -8.73 11.56
C LEU A 395 12.45 -10.07 12.22
N VAL A 396 11.93 -10.29 13.42
CA VAL A 396 11.92 -11.58 14.11
C VAL A 396 10.48 -12.06 14.26
N VAL A 397 10.20 -13.28 13.84
CA VAL A 397 8.92 -13.94 14.08
C VAL A 397 9.08 -14.98 15.17
N PHE A 398 8.26 -14.92 16.21
CA PHE A 398 8.36 -15.82 17.35
C PHE A 398 7.00 -16.24 17.88
N ARG A 399 6.96 -17.33 18.66
CA ARG A 399 5.75 -17.81 19.29
C ARG A 399 6.05 -18.60 20.57
N LEU A 400 5.03 -18.78 21.40
CA LEU A 400 5.06 -19.79 22.46
C LEU A 400 5.01 -21.19 21.83
N LYS A 401 5.82 -22.13 22.37
CA LYS A 401 5.71 -23.54 22.01
C LYS A 401 4.33 -24.09 22.43
N GLY A 402 3.74 -24.90 21.58
CA GLY A 402 2.44 -25.51 21.82
C GLY A 402 1.31 -24.93 20.97
N PRO A 403 0.06 -24.96 21.43
CA PRO A 403 -1.10 -24.51 20.67
C PRO A 403 -1.06 -23.03 20.31
N ASN A 404 -1.61 -22.66 19.14
CA ASN A 404 -1.71 -21.27 18.67
C ASN A 404 -2.40 -20.33 19.66
N ALA A 405 -3.42 -20.82 20.38
CA ALA A 405 -4.18 -20.06 21.37
C ALA A 405 -3.31 -19.44 22.48
N GLY A 406 -2.21 -20.11 22.88
CA GLY A 406 -1.24 -19.55 23.85
C GLY A 406 -0.57 -18.29 23.33
N THR A 407 -0.09 -18.34 22.10
CA THR A 407 0.56 -17.20 21.43
C THR A 407 -0.42 -16.05 21.17
N GLU A 408 -1.65 -16.36 20.75
CA GLU A 408 -2.71 -15.38 20.57
C GLU A 408 -3.04 -14.65 21.88
N LYS A 409 -3.20 -15.41 22.99
CA LYS A 409 -3.44 -14.84 24.31
C LYS A 409 -2.28 -13.94 24.77
N LEU A 410 -1.03 -14.33 24.46
CA LEU A 410 0.15 -13.52 24.75
C LEU A 410 0.08 -12.19 24.02
N LEU A 411 -0.17 -12.21 22.72
CA LEU A 411 -0.26 -10.99 21.90
C LEU A 411 -1.35 -10.04 22.39
N LYS A 412 -2.55 -10.57 22.71
CA LYS A 412 -3.64 -9.78 23.28
C LYS A 412 -3.25 -9.08 24.58
N LYS A 413 -2.57 -9.80 25.49
CA LYS A 413 -2.07 -9.22 26.74
C LYS A 413 -0.96 -8.18 26.51
N LEU A 414 -0.05 -8.42 25.57
CA LEU A 414 1.01 -7.49 25.21
C LEU A 414 0.42 -6.14 24.75
N ASN A 415 -0.46 -6.17 23.77
CA ASN A 415 -1.08 -4.97 23.22
C ASN A 415 -1.97 -4.25 24.25
N ALA A 416 -2.76 -5.01 25.04
CA ALA A 416 -3.56 -4.44 26.13
C ALA A 416 -2.71 -3.75 27.20
N SER A 417 -1.45 -4.18 27.42
CA SER A 417 -0.55 -3.51 28.36
C SER A 417 -0.18 -2.09 27.95
N GLY A 418 -0.23 -1.79 26.64
CA GLY A 418 0.20 -0.52 26.04
C GLY A 418 1.69 -0.23 26.13
N LYS A 419 2.50 -1.15 26.70
CA LYS A 419 3.94 -0.98 26.90
C LYS A 419 4.77 -1.20 25.64
N LEU A 420 4.27 -2.04 24.74
CA LEU A 420 4.78 -2.28 23.40
C LEU A 420 3.64 -2.72 22.49
N HIS A 421 3.81 -2.61 21.20
CA HIS A 421 2.81 -3.02 20.23
C HIS A 421 3.40 -3.99 19.21
N CYS A 422 2.73 -5.14 19.02
CA CYS A 422 3.08 -6.16 18.03
C CYS A 422 1.83 -6.59 17.25
N VAL A 423 2.02 -7.23 16.10
CA VAL A 423 0.95 -7.79 15.26
C VAL A 423 1.21 -9.26 14.97
N PRO A 424 0.14 -10.04 14.71
CA PRO A 424 0.28 -11.43 14.36
C PRO A 424 0.67 -11.64 12.89
N SER A 425 1.10 -12.87 12.61
CA SER A 425 1.09 -13.46 11.27
C SER A 425 0.77 -14.95 11.37
N ALA A 426 0.45 -15.56 10.23
CA ALA A 426 0.29 -17.00 10.11
C ALA A 426 1.35 -17.54 9.12
N LEU A 427 2.17 -18.47 9.58
CA LEU A 427 3.20 -19.13 8.76
C LEU A 427 2.93 -20.62 8.72
N LYS A 428 2.52 -21.17 7.59
CA LYS A 428 2.20 -22.61 7.41
C LYS A 428 1.33 -23.16 8.57
N GLY A 429 0.23 -22.46 8.89
CA GLY A 429 -0.71 -22.85 9.97
C GLY A 429 -0.26 -22.53 11.38
N LYS A 430 0.94 -21.98 11.61
CA LYS A 430 1.42 -21.52 12.91
C LYS A 430 1.09 -20.05 13.13
N TYR A 431 0.41 -19.73 14.21
CA TYR A 431 0.23 -18.35 14.65
C TYR A 431 1.52 -17.84 15.28
N VAL A 432 2.02 -16.71 14.79
CA VAL A 432 3.27 -16.10 15.24
C VAL A 432 3.08 -14.63 15.59
N ILE A 433 3.94 -14.11 16.43
CA ILE A 433 4.04 -12.68 16.73
C ILE A 433 5.21 -12.13 15.91
N ARG A 434 4.96 -11.03 15.19
CA ARG A 434 5.99 -10.29 14.48
C ARG A 434 6.56 -9.21 15.38
N PHE A 435 7.88 -9.14 15.44
CA PHE A 435 8.64 -8.13 16.18
C PHE A 435 9.60 -7.45 15.21
N THR A 436 9.28 -6.22 14.83
CA THR A 436 10.04 -5.44 13.84
C THR A 436 10.85 -4.37 14.55
N VAL A 437 12.13 -4.24 14.19
CA VAL A 437 13.02 -3.20 14.71
C VAL A 437 13.39 -2.27 13.56
N THR A 438 12.93 -1.03 13.61
CA THR A 438 13.17 -0.02 12.56
C THR A 438 13.41 1.37 13.11
N SER A 439 12.94 1.70 14.33
CA SER A 439 13.06 3.03 14.90
C SER A 439 14.52 3.41 15.16
N GLN A 440 14.91 4.61 14.73
CA GLN A 440 16.24 5.18 15.00
C GLN A 440 16.53 5.36 16.50
N GLN A 441 15.48 5.53 17.31
CA GLN A 441 15.60 5.74 18.75
C GLN A 441 15.74 4.45 19.56
N THR A 442 15.47 3.28 18.96
CA THR A 442 15.55 1.99 19.66
C THR A 442 17.01 1.69 20.08
N THR A 443 17.17 1.31 21.34
CA THR A 443 18.45 0.93 21.97
C THR A 443 18.44 -0.54 22.40
N GLU A 444 19.58 -1.07 22.82
CA GLU A 444 19.66 -2.41 23.41
C GLU A 444 18.82 -2.51 24.69
N ASP A 445 18.79 -1.46 25.51
CA ASP A 445 18.01 -1.44 26.75
C ASP A 445 16.52 -1.50 26.47
N ASP A 446 16.04 -0.82 25.40
CA ASP A 446 14.66 -0.92 24.95
C ASP A 446 14.29 -2.36 24.54
N ILE A 447 15.18 -3.03 23.78
CA ILE A 447 14.98 -4.44 23.36
C ILE A 447 14.94 -5.38 24.58
N ARG A 448 15.85 -5.20 25.55
CA ARG A 448 15.88 -6.01 26.78
C ARG A 448 14.65 -5.75 27.67
N ARG A 449 14.25 -4.49 27.79
CA ARG A 449 13.02 -4.11 28.50
C ARG A 449 11.80 -4.78 27.87
N ASP A 450 11.64 -4.72 26.56
CA ASP A 450 10.49 -5.28 25.86
C ASP A 450 10.46 -6.79 25.94
N TRP A 451 11.64 -7.44 25.86
CA TRP A 451 11.74 -8.86 26.10
C TRP A 451 11.32 -9.23 27.53
N ASN A 452 11.74 -8.47 28.54
CA ASN A 452 11.32 -8.70 29.93
C ASN A 452 9.80 -8.59 30.10
N VAL A 453 9.14 -7.64 29.42
CA VAL A 453 7.66 -7.51 29.41
C VAL A 453 7.04 -8.76 28.77
N ILE A 454 7.55 -9.22 27.62
CA ILE A 454 7.07 -10.44 26.95
C ILE A 454 7.22 -11.66 27.87
N GLN A 455 8.38 -11.83 28.49
CA GLN A 455 8.63 -12.95 29.40
C GLN A 455 7.73 -12.96 30.63
N ALA A 456 7.46 -11.79 31.21
CA ALA A 456 6.59 -11.64 32.37
C ALA A 456 5.16 -12.03 32.06
N LEU A 457 4.61 -11.55 30.94
CA LEU A 457 3.25 -11.88 30.52
C LEU A 457 3.09 -13.33 30.06
N ALA A 458 4.15 -13.93 29.53
CA ALA A 458 4.17 -15.35 29.16
C ALA A 458 4.11 -16.29 30.37
N LYS A 459 4.61 -15.89 31.54
CA LYS A 459 4.51 -16.70 32.79
C LYS A 459 3.07 -16.98 33.18
N ASP A 460 2.17 -16.04 32.96
CA ASP A 460 0.73 -16.18 33.32
C ASP A 460 -0.04 -17.05 32.33
N ILE A 461 0.52 -17.36 31.17
CA ILE A 461 -0.20 -18.08 30.10
C ILE A 461 0.15 -19.55 30.06
N ILE A 462 1.38 -19.88 30.45
CA ILE A 462 1.83 -21.27 30.51
C ILE A 462 1.44 -21.82 31.89
N PRO A 463 0.29 -22.51 32.01
CA PRO A 463 -0.07 -23.12 33.30
C PRO A 463 0.98 -24.19 33.64
N HIS A 464 1.29 -24.32 34.91
CA HIS A 464 2.04 -25.45 35.44
C HIS A 464 1.30 -26.75 35.05
N ARG A 465 1.87 -27.48 34.07
CA ARG A 465 1.35 -28.73 33.51
C ARG A 465 -0.08 -28.66 32.95
N ILE A 466 -0.16 -28.44 31.64
CA ILE A 466 -1.37 -28.83 30.89
C ILE A 466 -1.45 -30.36 30.95
N THR A 467 -2.47 -30.91 31.58
CA THR A 467 -2.73 -32.33 31.55
C THR A 467 -3.28 -32.73 30.18
N LEU A 468 -2.88 -33.89 29.67
CA LEU A 468 -3.35 -34.46 28.40
C LEU A 468 -4.88 -34.48 28.24
N ALA A 469 -5.64 -34.38 29.33
CA ALA A 469 -7.10 -34.33 29.36
C ALA A 469 -7.68 -32.98 28.89
N GLU A 470 -6.95 -31.86 29.06
CA GLU A 470 -7.43 -30.54 28.63
C GLU A 470 -7.15 -30.28 27.13
N VAL A 471 -6.09 -30.90 26.60
CA VAL A 471 -5.77 -30.79 25.15
C VAL A 471 -6.83 -31.48 24.27
N LYS A 472 -7.50 -32.50 24.80
CA LYS A 472 -8.55 -33.26 24.09
C LYS A 472 -9.93 -32.58 24.09
N ARG A 473 -10.13 -31.52 24.89
CA ARG A 473 -11.44 -30.83 25.00
C ARG A 473 -11.55 -29.52 24.21
N GLN A 474 -10.46 -29.00 23.67
CA GLN A 474 -10.49 -27.80 22.84
C GLN A 474 -10.36 -28.18 21.36
N GLU A 475 -11.49 -28.47 20.74
CA GLU A 475 -11.56 -28.27 19.27
C GLU A 475 -11.29 -26.80 19.01
N PRO A 476 -10.41 -26.47 18.04
CA PRO A 476 -10.09 -25.08 17.75
C PRO A 476 -11.32 -24.38 17.16
N GLN A 477 -12.07 -23.67 18.00
CA GLN A 477 -12.95 -22.62 17.51
C GLN A 477 -12.06 -21.48 17.04
N PHE A 478 -11.66 -21.51 15.78
CA PHE A 478 -11.04 -20.37 15.13
C PHE A 478 -12.09 -19.26 15.03
N GLY A 479 -12.03 -18.33 15.96
CA GLY A 479 -12.80 -17.11 15.88
C GLY A 479 -12.40 -16.37 14.59
N THR A 480 -13.39 -16.05 13.80
CA THR A 480 -13.27 -15.22 12.61
C THR A 480 -12.42 -13.98 12.89
N SER A 481 -11.34 -13.84 12.13
CA SER A 481 -10.56 -12.62 12.01
C SER A 481 -9.65 -12.21 13.16
N LEU A 482 -8.48 -12.83 13.23
CA LEU A 482 -7.39 -12.40 14.11
C LEU A 482 -6.78 -11.04 13.71
N LEU A 483 -6.87 -10.65 12.43
CA LEU A 483 -6.46 -9.34 11.97
C LEU A 483 -7.44 -8.22 12.36
N LEU A 484 -8.71 -8.56 12.55
CA LEU A 484 -9.76 -7.60 12.89
C LEU A 484 -9.98 -7.45 14.40
N SER A 485 -9.48 -8.36 15.24
CA SER A 485 -9.68 -8.28 16.71
C SER A 485 -8.98 -7.07 17.35
N ASN A 486 -8.02 -6.47 16.66
CA ASN A 486 -7.29 -5.28 17.13
C ASN A 486 -7.55 -4.04 16.24
N SER A 487 -8.45 -4.12 15.26
CA SER A 487 -8.86 -2.96 14.47
C SER A 487 -10.12 -2.32 15.05
N PRO A 488 -10.14 -1.02 15.33
CA PRO A 488 -11.34 -0.32 15.75
C PRO A 488 -12.42 -0.26 14.65
N LEU A 489 -12.10 -0.68 13.44
CA LEU A 489 -13.00 -0.75 12.29
C LEU A 489 -13.27 -2.22 11.96
N THR A 490 -14.02 -2.92 12.81
CA THR A 490 -14.58 -4.22 12.43
C THR A 490 -15.92 -3.97 11.73
N PRO A 491 -16.00 -4.04 10.39
CA PRO A 491 -17.31 -4.06 9.74
C PRO A 491 -17.99 -5.37 10.16
N LYS A 492 -19.25 -5.29 10.57
CA LYS A 492 -20.10 -6.47 10.80
C LYS A 492 -20.38 -7.27 9.52
N VAL A 493 -19.79 -6.87 8.41
CA VAL A 493 -19.91 -7.50 7.08
C VAL A 493 -18.54 -7.97 6.65
N MET A 494 -18.35 -9.27 6.55
CA MET A 494 -17.11 -9.87 6.04
C MET A 494 -17.01 -9.58 4.55
N ASN A 495 -15.95 -8.88 4.14
CA ASN A 495 -15.55 -8.82 2.75
C ASN A 495 -14.92 -10.16 2.35
N GLY A 496 -15.38 -10.76 1.26
CA GLY A 496 -14.96 -12.07 0.76
C GLY A 496 -13.45 -12.27 0.59
N SER A 497 -12.71 -11.18 0.43
CA SER A 497 -11.26 -11.16 0.27
C SER A 497 -10.47 -11.69 1.49
N TYR A 498 -11.02 -11.61 2.69
CA TYR A 498 -10.33 -12.05 3.91
C TYR A 498 -10.48 -13.54 4.22
N VAL A 499 -11.38 -14.24 3.54
CA VAL A 499 -11.61 -15.69 3.75
C VAL A 499 -10.57 -16.55 3.02
N ALA A 500 -9.86 -15.98 2.05
CA ALA A 500 -8.88 -16.70 1.23
C ALA A 500 -7.55 -17.00 1.92
N PHE A 501 -7.24 -16.31 3.04
CA PHE A 501 -5.95 -16.47 3.74
C PHE A 501 -5.93 -17.56 4.83
N PHE A 502 -7.06 -18.21 5.09
CA PHE A 502 -7.11 -19.26 6.09
C PHE A 502 -7.37 -20.61 5.42
N ASP A 503 -6.56 -21.61 5.75
CA ASP A 503 -6.78 -23.00 5.39
C ASP A 503 -8.16 -23.46 5.93
N GLY A 504 -9.15 -23.15 5.09
CA GLY A 504 -10.53 -23.02 5.51
C GLY A 504 -11.39 -24.23 5.27
N THR A 505 -10.83 -25.44 5.24
CA THR A 505 -11.66 -26.65 5.12
C THR A 505 -12.71 -26.76 6.23
N ASN A 506 -12.41 -26.23 7.41
CA ASN A 506 -13.36 -26.25 8.55
C ASN A 506 -14.33 -25.06 8.54
N VAL A 507 -13.88 -23.87 8.15
CA VAL A 507 -14.75 -22.67 8.09
C VAL A 507 -15.81 -22.82 6.98
N TRP A 508 -15.42 -23.39 5.85
CA TRP A 508 -16.37 -23.67 4.76
C TRP A 508 -17.35 -24.77 5.12
N ARG A 509 -16.91 -25.80 5.82
CA ARG A 509 -17.79 -26.89 6.28
C ARG A 509 -18.82 -26.37 7.28
N ASP A 510 -18.43 -25.50 8.20
CA ASP A 510 -19.29 -24.86 9.19
C ASP A 510 -20.28 -23.85 8.55
N LEU A 511 -19.80 -23.05 7.60
CA LEU A 511 -20.63 -22.12 6.85
C LEU A 511 -21.69 -22.87 6.01
N VAL A 512 -21.27 -23.88 5.26
CA VAL A 512 -22.16 -24.69 4.45
C VAL A 512 -23.13 -25.50 5.30
N SER A 513 -22.71 -26.01 6.47
CA SER A 513 -23.61 -26.72 7.39
C SER A 513 -24.66 -25.79 7.98
N ARG A 514 -24.30 -24.60 8.44
CA ARG A 514 -25.25 -23.61 8.99
C ARG A 514 -26.26 -23.11 7.95
N TYR A 515 -25.83 -22.99 6.69
CA TYR A 515 -26.74 -22.59 5.61
C TYR A 515 -27.56 -23.76 5.04
N SER A 516 -27.05 -25.00 5.10
CA SER A 516 -27.83 -26.16 4.63
C SER A 516 -29.04 -26.46 5.53
N ASP A 517 -28.95 -26.19 6.84
CA ASP A 517 -30.07 -26.39 7.78
C ASP A 517 -31.20 -25.37 7.59
N HIS A 518 -30.89 -24.19 7.00
CA HIS A 518 -31.90 -23.18 6.63
C HIS A 518 -32.52 -23.40 5.25
N PHE A 519 -31.91 -24.21 4.38
CA PHE A 519 -32.41 -24.51 3.04
C PHE A 519 -33.39 -25.71 2.98
N THR A 520 -33.69 -26.34 4.09
CA THR A 520 -34.62 -27.48 4.13
C THR A 520 -36.09 -27.13 4.20
N LEU A 521 -36.45 -25.86 4.23
CA LEU A 521 -37.83 -25.38 4.23
C LEU A 521 -38.19 -24.64 2.94
N GLY A 522 -38.55 -25.38 1.92
CA GLY A 522 -39.58 -24.95 0.95
C GLY A 522 -39.15 -24.23 -0.32
N SER A 523 -37.94 -24.42 -0.84
CA SER A 523 -37.60 -23.89 -2.17
C SER A 523 -37.05 -24.99 -3.10
N ARG A 524 -37.50 -25.01 -4.33
CA ARG A 524 -37.08 -25.92 -5.40
C ARG A 524 -35.63 -25.55 -5.78
N ASP A 525 -34.67 -26.18 -5.12
CA ASP A 525 -33.24 -26.01 -5.40
C ASP A 525 -32.88 -26.38 -6.84
N SER A 526 -32.23 -25.47 -7.53
CA SER A 526 -31.66 -25.75 -8.83
C SER A 526 -30.67 -26.93 -8.76
N PRO A 527 -30.85 -27.97 -9.58
CA PRO A 527 -29.92 -29.12 -9.61
C PRO A 527 -28.48 -28.74 -9.97
N ALA A 528 -28.28 -27.60 -10.59
CA ALA A 528 -26.97 -27.05 -10.95
C ALA A 528 -26.21 -26.52 -9.73
N LEU A 529 -26.90 -25.86 -8.79
CA LEU A 529 -26.31 -25.35 -7.55
C LEU A 529 -25.86 -26.50 -6.64
N ARG A 530 -26.69 -27.55 -6.51
CA ARG A 530 -26.34 -28.75 -5.72
C ARG A 530 -25.14 -29.52 -6.30
N ARG A 531 -25.00 -29.56 -7.62
CA ARG A 531 -23.84 -30.19 -8.27
C ARG A 531 -22.58 -29.36 -8.08
N ARG A 532 -22.64 -28.03 -8.16
CA ARG A 532 -21.52 -27.13 -7.91
C ARG A 532 -21.04 -27.20 -6.47
N VAL A 533 -21.93 -27.16 -5.49
CA VAL A 533 -21.60 -27.28 -4.07
C VAL A 533 -21.03 -28.66 -3.73
N ARG A 534 -21.56 -29.77 -4.29
CA ARG A 534 -20.97 -31.10 -4.13
C ARG A 534 -19.59 -31.23 -4.79
N GLY A 535 -19.40 -30.65 -5.96
CA GLY A 535 -18.09 -30.61 -6.63
C GLY A 535 -17.03 -29.92 -5.77
N LEU A 536 -17.40 -28.83 -5.10
CA LEU A 536 -16.54 -28.09 -4.17
C LEU A 536 -16.17 -28.89 -2.91
N MET A 537 -17.06 -29.75 -2.43
CA MET A 537 -16.80 -30.58 -1.24
C MET A 537 -15.96 -31.84 -1.50
N VAL A 538 -15.95 -32.36 -2.72
CA VAL A 538 -15.29 -33.63 -3.04
C VAL A 538 -13.86 -33.43 -3.58
N SER A 539 -13.52 -32.25 -4.08
CA SER A 539 -12.20 -31.98 -4.67
C SER A 539 -11.34 -31.17 -3.70
N GLN A 540 -10.24 -31.75 -3.26
CA GLN A 540 -9.16 -31.06 -2.54
C GLN A 540 -8.33 -30.12 -3.43
N LYS A 541 -8.77 -29.86 -4.66
CA LYS A 541 -8.05 -28.98 -5.60
C LYS A 541 -8.35 -27.52 -5.34
N GLN A 542 -7.33 -26.69 -5.42
CA GLN A 542 -7.42 -25.23 -5.37
C GLN A 542 -8.34 -24.74 -6.48
N TYR A 543 -9.34 -23.94 -6.11
CA TYR A 543 -10.22 -23.29 -7.07
C TYR A 543 -9.67 -21.91 -7.42
N SER A 544 -9.86 -21.49 -8.68
CA SER A 544 -9.55 -20.14 -9.12
C SER A 544 -10.38 -19.09 -8.36
N LEU A 545 -9.89 -17.87 -8.31
CA LEU A 545 -10.58 -16.72 -7.68
C LEU A 545 -11.98 -16.56 -8.27
N ASP A 546 -12.15 -16.76 -9.59
CA ASP A 546 -13.43 -16.65 -10.28
C ASP A 546 -14.48 -17.63 -9.77
N SER A 547 -14.10 -18.90 -9.57
CA SER A 547 -15.01 -19.91 -9.02
C SER A 547 -15.47 -19.58 -7.58
N ARG A 548 -14.60 -18.87 -6.80
CA ARG A 548 -14.91 -18.41 -5.47
C ARG A 548 -15.79 -17.17 -5.49
N MET A 549 -15.54 -16.24 -6.42
CA MET A 549 -16.35 -15.03 -6.61
C MET A 549 -17.76 -15.36 -7.10
N ASP A 550 -17.89 -16.27 -8.07
CA ASP A 550 -19.21 -16.75 -8.55
C ASP A 550 -20.03 -17.39 -7.43
N LEU A 551 -19.38 -18.19 -6.57
CA LEU A 551 -20.04 -18.79 -5.42
C LEU A 551 -20.45 -17.73 -4.39
N MET A 552 -19.59 -16.76 -4.11
CA MET A 552 -19.86 -15.65 -3.19
C MET A 552 -20.98 -14.76 -3.72
N ASN A 553 -20.97 -14.41 -5.00
CA ASN A 553 -22.02 -13.62 -5.63
C ASN A 553 -23.38 -14.37 -5.61
N SER A 554 -23.36 -15.69 -5.84
CA SER A 554 -24.56 -16.52 -5.76
C SER A 554 -25.11 -16.64 -4.32
N LEU A 555 -24.23 -16.69 -3.31
CA LEU A 555 -24.59 -16.70 -1.90
C LEU A 555 -25.07 -15.33 -1.41
N MET A 556 -24.47 -14.24 -1.91
CA MET A 556 -24.89 -12.85 -1.62
C MET A 556 -26.26 -12.55 -2.22
N ALA A 557 -26.52 -12.96 -3.46
CA ALA A 557 -27.82 -12.83 -4.09
C ALA A 557 -28.92 -13.59 -3.31
N ALA A 558 -28.61 -14.79 -2.82
CA ALA A 558 -29.53 -15.56 -1.96
C ALA A 558 -29.75 -14.90 -0.58
N SER A 559 -28.72 -14.20 -0.03
CA SER A 559 -28.82 -13.53 1.27
C SER A 559 -29.63 -12.22 1.21
N VAL A 560 -29.59 -11.50 0.10
CA VAL A 560 -30.35 -10.24 -0.09
C VAL A 560 -31.86 -10.52 -0.10
N VAL A 561 -32.29 -11.69 -0.55
CA VAL A 561 -33.70 -12.10 -0.50
C VAL A 561 -34.17 -12.47 0.92
N ALA A 562 -33.23 -12.81 1.82
CA ALA A 562 -33.55 -13.22 3.21
C ALA A 562 -33.55 -12.07 4.25
N VAL A 563 -33.08 -10.86 3.90
CA VAL A 563 -32.88 -9.73 4.85
C VAL A 563 -34.04 -8.71 4.85
N VAL A 564 -35.11 -8.95 4.14
CA VAL A 564 -36.28 -8.01 4.11
C VAL A 564 -37.35 -8.33 5.18
N VAL A 565 -37.07 -9.15 6.18
CA VAL A 565 -37.96 -9.34 7.33
C VAL A 565 -37.26 -8.91 8.63
N PRO A 566 -37.69 -7.81 9.28
CA PRO A 566 -37.11 -7.42 10.58
C PRO A 566 -37.58 -8.37 11.68
N PRO A 567 -36.71 -8.76 12.64
CA PRO A 567 -37.13 -9.52 13.80
C PRO A 567 -37.82 -8.58 14.79
N MET A 568 -39.09 -8.80 15.01
CA MET A 568 -39.82 -8.28 16.17
C MET A 568 -39.58 -9.19 17.34
N LEU A 569 -38.82 -8.75 18.31
CA LEU A 569 -38.73 -9.31 19.66
C LEU A 569 -39.88 -8.73 20.52
N GLY A 570 -40.65 -9.59 21.13
CA GLY A 570 -41.52 -9.18 22.26
C GLY A 570 -42.76 -10.01 22.42
N GLN A 571 -42.69 -10.95 23.37
CA GLN A 571 -43.76 -11.49 24.21
C GLN A 571 -45.15 -11.83 23.63
N GLY A 572 -45.41 -13.10 23.50
CA GLY A 572 -46.62 -13.80 23.94
C GLY A 572 -47.96 -13.28 23.45
N VAL A 573 -48.31 -13.51 22.17
CA VAL A 573 -49.72 -13.64 21.77
C VAL A 573 -49.75 -14.70 20.67
N GLN A 574 -50.63 -15.70 20.82
CA GLN A 574 -50.84 -16.73 19.80
C GLN A 574 -51.45 -16.13 18.54
N PRO A 575 -50.99 -16.51 17.33
CA PRO A 575 -51.55 -16.00 16.09
C PRO A 575 -52.90 -16.63 15.81
N THR A 576 -53.88 -15.80 15.54
CA THR A 576 -55.16 -16.18 14.90
C THR A 576 -54.94 -16.29 13.38
N ASP A 577 -55.56 -17.28 12.77
CA ASP A 577 -55.43 -17.81 11.42
C ASP A 577 -55.82 -16.86 10.25
N SER A 578 -55.66 -15.56 10.35
CA SER A 578 -56.13 -14.64 9.27
C SER A 578 -55.06 -13.87 8.50
N TRP A 579 -53.75 -14.12 8.74
CA TRP A 579 -52.66 -13.37 8.08
C TRP A 579 -51.80 -14.18 7.07
N ALA A 580 -52.25 -15.41 6.77
CA ALA A 580 -51.49 -16.32 5.89
C ALA A 580 -51.97 -16.27 4.40
N LYS A 581 -52.76 -15.29 4.01
CA LYS A 581 -53.17 -15.13 2.58
C LYS A 581 -53.06 -13.68 2.19
N THR A 582 -51.89 -13.24 1.78
CA THR A 582 -51.65 -12.18 0.77
C THR A 582 -50.21 -11.74 0.86
N GLN A 583 -49.39 -12.25 -0.03
CA GLN A 583 -48.27 -11.62 -0.72
C GLN A 583 -47.36 -12.70 -1.35
N THR A 584 -47.90 -13.36 -2.37
CA THR A 584 -47.11 -13.89 -3.46
C THR A 584 -46.99 -12.76 -4.47
N TRP A 585 -45.78 -12.26 -4.67
CA TRP A 585 -45.46 -11.40 -5.80
C TRP A 585 -45.44 -12.28 -7.05
N ASP A 586 -46.31 -12.01 -8.01
CA ASP A 586 -46.33 -12.65 -9.33
C ASP A 586 -44.99 -12.35 -10.05
N GLU A 587 -44.44 -13.38 -10.70
CA GLU A 587 -43.22 -13.25 -11.53
C GLU A 587 -43.39 -12.16 -12.61
N ASP A 588 -44.62 -11.94 -13.11
CA ASP A 588 -44.99 -10.89 -14.09
C ASP A 588 -44.76 -9.46 -13.56
N VAL A 589 -44.77 -9.22 -12.24
CA VAL A 589 -44.51 -7.88 -11.65
C VAL A 589 -43.02 -7.58 -11.61
N ILE A 590 -42.20 -8.59 -11.47
CA ILE A 590 -40.71 -8.46 -11.45
C ILE A 590 -40.21 -8.24 -12.89
N GLU A 591 -40.77 -8.95 -13.87
CA GLU A 591 -40.46 -8.78 -15.29
C GLU A 591 -40.85 -7.39 -15.82
N ASN A 592 -42.00 -6.88 -15.44
CA ASN A 592 -42.46 -5.53 -15.78
C ASN A 592 -41.61 -4.43 -15.14
N HIS A 593 -41.03 -4.67 -13.95
CA HIS A 593 -40.15 -3.69 -13.29
C HIS A 593 -38.74 -3.67 -13.90
N LEU A 594 -38.24 -4.79 -14.39
CA LEU A 594 -37.00 -4.91 -15.12
C LEU A 594 -37.11 -4.35 -16.56
N GLU A 595 -38.28 -4.52 -17.22
CA GLU A 595 -38.52 -3.87 -18.50
C GLU A 595 -38.64 -2.33 -18.40
N THR A 596 -39.14 -1.81 -17.28
CA THR A 596 -39.26 -0.36 -17.05
C THR A 596 -37.87 0.29 -16.77
N LEU A 597 -36.92 -0.46 -16.20
CA LEU A 597 -35.56 -0.01 -16.00
C LEU A 597 -34.69 -0.15 -17.27
N GLY A 598 -35.11 -0.97 -18.24
CA GLY A 598 -34.43 -1.14 -19.54
C GLY A 598 -34.83 -0.12 -20.61
N ARG A 599 -35.90 0.64 -20.42
CA ARG A 599 -36.43 1.56 -21.44
C ARG A 599 -36.01 3.04 -21.32
N THR A 600 -35.04 3.38 -20.54
CA THR A 600 -34.47 4.75 -20.48
C THR A 600 -33.13 4.92 -21.23
N LYS A 601 -32.93 4.19 -22.31
CA LYS A 601 -31.89 4.46 -23.30
C LYS A 601 -32.48 4.17 -24.66
N ASP A 602 -33.04 5.18 -25.29
CA ASP A 602 -33.13 5.40 -26.73
C ASP A 602 -34.12 6.54 -26.95
N ALA A 603 -33.61 7.76 -27.02
CA ALA A 603 -34.26 8.89 -27.67
C ALA A 603 -33.19 9.51 -28.57
N GLU A 604 -33.20 9.06 -29.84
CA GLU A 604 -32.57 9.74 -30.95
C GLU A 604 -33.31 11.06 -31.21
N GLU A 605 -32.58 12.17 -31.23
CA GLU A 605 -33.07 13.39 -31.91
C GLU A 605 -32.43 13.49 -33.29
N PRO A 606 -33.22 13.89 -34.31
CA PRO A 606 -32.72 13.96 -35.68
C PRO A 606 -31.98 15.25 -35.99
N CYS A 607 -30.92 15.13 -36.76
CA CYS A 607 -30.24 16.23 -37.45
C CYS A 607 -31.17 17.02 -38.35
N VAL A 608 -31.10 18.36 -38.25
CA VAL A 608 -31.51 19.26 -39.32
C VAL A 608 -30.43 20.32 -39.52
N ASP A 609 -29.86 20.28 -40.72
CA ASP A 609 -29.01 21.33 -41.31
C ASP A 609 -29.79 22.62 -41.50
N ALA A 610 -29.19 23.78 -41.24
CA ALA A 610 -29.37 24.99 -42.07
C ALA A 610 -28.42 26.12 -41.60
N ASP A 611 -27.79 26.69 -42.55
CA ASP A 611 -26.78 27.77 -42.58
C ASP A 611 -27.51 29.17 -42.56
N PRO A 612 -26.75 30.30 -42.58
CA PRO A 612 -26.99 31.46 -41.74
C PRO A 612 -27.64 32.64 -42.51
N GLU A 613 -27.88 33.67 -41.79
CA GLU A 613 -28.10 35.07 -42.10
C GLU A 613 -29.41 35.72 -41.64
N SER A 614 -29.20 36.79 -40.98
CA SER A 614 -29.85 38.09 -41.06
C SER A 614 -30.67 38.60 -39.86
N LYS A 615 -30.18 39.72 -39.40
CA LYS A 615 -30.85 41.01 -39.09
C LYS A 615 -31.60 41.20 -37.76
N LEU A 616 -30.94 42.01 -36.93
CA LEU A 616 -31.35 43.35 -36.49
C LEU A 616 -32.67 43.53 -35.72
N GLN A 617 -32.50 44.12 -34.59
CA GLN A 617 -33.16 45.31 -34.02
C GLN A 617 -33.88 45.17 -32.67
N ASN A 618 -33.40 46.06 -31.79
CA ASN A 618 -34.12 46.87 -30.78
C ASN A 618 -34.58 46.12 -29.52
N GLY A 619 -34.36 46.60 -28.33
CA GLY A 619 -34.03 47.92 -27.83
C GLY A 619 -34.19 47.96 -26.30
N ASN A 620 -33.52 48.92 -25.74
CA ASN A 620 -33.79 49.68 -24.54
C ASN A 620 -33.53 49.09 -23.13
N GLN A 621 -32.52 49.65 -22.53
CA GLN A 621 -32.52 50.59 -21.38
C GLN A 621 -32.71 49.91 -20.01
N SER A 622 -31.98 50.19 -18.99
CA SER A 622 -31.34 51.39 -18.44
C SER A 622 -30.35 51.02 -17.33
N ASP A 623 -29.27 51.72 -17.27
CA ASP A 623 -28.69 52.53 -16.22
C ASP A 623 -28.17 51.84 -14.93
N VAL A 624 -27.05 52.12 -14.34
CA VAL A 624 -26.29 53.34 -14.06
C VAL A 624 -24.93 52.98 -13.44
N ALA A 625 -23.91 53.62 -13.90
CA ALA A 625 -22.78 54.30 -13.31
C ALA A 625 -21.63 53.46 -12.74
N SER A 626 -20.46 53.64 -13.06
CA SER A 626 -19.48 54.68 -13.46
C SER A 626 -18.25 54.62 -12.55
N ASN A 627 -17.12 54.76 -13.26
CA ASN A 627 -15.87 55.43 -12.88
C ASN A 627 -14.82 54.59 -12.08
N VAL A 628 -13.53 54.64 -12.40
CA VAL A 628 -12.62 55.63 -12.94
C VAL A 628 -11.41 54.98 -13.56
N ILE A 629 -11.01 55.49 -14.70
CA ILE A 629 -9.76 55.24 -15.45
C ILE A 629 -8.67 56.16 -14.86
N ALA A 630 -7.43 55.67 -14.81
CA ALA A 630 -6.26 56.50 -14.88
C ALA A 630 -5.14 55.84 -15.68
N GLU A 631 -4.98 56.31 -16.89
CA GLU A 631 -3.77 56.15 -17.77
C GLU A 631 -2.62 56.99 -17.16
N VAL A 632 -1.38 56.52 -17.29
CA VAL A 632 -0.22 57.39 -17.42
C VAL A 632 0.76 56.73 -18.42
N GLU A 633 1.14 57.57 -19.33
CA GLU A 633 1.86 57.51 -20.58
C GLU A 633 3.30 57.00 -20.55
N GLU A 634 3.73 56.63 -21.76
CA GLU A 634 5.07 56.32 -22.28
C GLU A 634 6.05 57.53 -22.18
N ASP A 635 7.36 57.37 -22.16
CA ASP A 635 8.33 57.15 -23.18
C ASP A 635 9.77 57.63 -22.77
N PRO A 636 10.79 57.67 -23.59
CA PRO A 636 11.81 56.64 -23.74
C PRO A 636 13.23 57.23 -23.50
N PHE A 637 14.24 56.38 -23.38
CA PHE A 637 15.63 56.76 -23.81
C PHE A 637 16.45 55.54 -24.25
N THR A 638 16.84 55.59 -25.48
CA THR A 638 17.90 54.89 -26.19
C THR A 638 19.28 55.24 -25.60
N ASP A 639 20.22 54.29 -25.60
CA ASP A 639 21.47 54.42 -26.33
C ASP A 639 22.30 53.13 -26.32
N ASP A 640 22.78 52.85 -27.52
CA ASP A 640 23.76 51.85 -27.95
C ASP A 640 25.09 51.92 -27.18
N VAL A 641 25.76 50.77 -27.01
CA VAL A 641 27.18 50.60 -27.41
C VAL A 641 27.51 49.11 -27.62
N ASP A 642 27.88 48.81 -28.84
CA ASP A 642 28.61 47.66 -29.36
C ASP A 642 29.93 47.39 -28.62
N VAL A 643 30.42 46.14 -28.66
CA VAL A 643 31.73 45.71 -29.17
C VAL A 643 32.25 44.39 -28.56
N ALA A 644 32.31 43.39 -29.45
CA ALA A 644 33.40 42.45 -29.71
C ALA A 644 33.73 41.29 -28.75
N ALA A 645 33.59 40.15 -29.34
CA ALA A 645 34.23 38.85 -29.08
C ALA A 645 35.75 38.92 -28.89
N ARG A 646 36.29 38.05 -28.06
CA ARG A 646 37.58 37.31 -28.26
C ARG A 646 37.74 36.17 -27.24
N ASP A 647 37.70 34.95 -27.75
CA ASP A 647 38.49 33.84 -27.24
C ASP A 647 40.00 34.13 -27.46
N PRO A 648 40.89 33.66 -26.61
CA PRO A 648 41.78 32.61 -27.08
C PRO A 648 42.24 31.58 -26.02
N TYR A 649 42.52 30.41 -26.56
CA TYR A 649 43.33 29.32 -26.09
C TYR A 649 44.73 29.72 -25.54
N SER A 650 45.23 28.87 -24.61
CA SER A 650 46.51 28.19 -24.57
C SER A 650 47.33 28.29 -23.26
N GLU A 651 47.61 27.11 -22.76
CA GLU A 651 48.88 26.53 -22.28
C GLU A 651 49.56 26.97 -20.98
N SER A 652 49.73 25.91 -20.17
CA SER A 652 50.93 25.47 -19.47
C SER A 652 51.54 26.29 -18.30
N GLY A 653 51.79 25.58 -17.21
CA GLY A 653 52.87 25.96 -16.27
C GLY A 653 52.70 25.48 -14.83
N SER A 654 53.40 24.42 -14.57
CA SER A 654 53.75 23.88 -13.25
C SER A 654 54.19 24.92 -12.20
N THR A 655 53.84 24.73 -10.93
CA THR A 655 54.78 24.60 -9.81
C THR A 655 54.05 24.51 -8.45
N LYS A 656 54.57 23.68 -7.59
CA LYS A 656 54.23 23.39 -6.17
C LYS A 656 54.81 24.49 -5.23
N PRO A 657 54.77 24.34 -3.88
CA PRO A 657 53.70 24.63 -2.94
C PRO A 657 54.10 25.67 -1.87
N GLY A 658 53.16 26.24 -1.15
CA GLY A 658 53.46 27.16 -0.03
C GLY A 658 52.54 26.92 1.18
N THR A 659 53.16 26.73 2.29
CA THR A 659 52.69 26.39 3.62
C THR A 659 52.12 27.57 4.42
N TYR A 660 51.02 27.34 5.19
CA TYR A 660 50.65 27.84 6.55
C TYR A 660 50.44 29.34 6.84
N PRO A 661 49.70 29.74 7.92
CA PRO A 661 49.26 29.02 9.15
C PRO A 661 47.81 29.22 9.60
N GLY A 662 47.43 28.40 10.59
CA GLY A 662 46.16 28.27 11.25
C GLY A 662 45.81 29.35 12.28
N HIS A 663 44.53 29.34 12.63
CA HIS A 663 44.04 29.81 13.93
C HIS A 663 42.98 28.87 14.47
N ARG A 664 43.30 28.25 15.61
CA ARG A 664 42.35 27.60 16.52
C ARG A 664 41.55 28.67 17.25
N ASN A 665 40.27 28.47 17.40
CA ASN A 665 39.55 28.93 18.59
C ASN A 665 38.61 27.83 19.07
N ALA A 666 38.97 27.30 20.23
CA ALA A 666 38.13 26.45 21.06
C ALA A 666 37.16 27.35 21.83
N ILE A 667 35.92 26.93 21.89
CA ILE A 667 34.95 27.42 22.89
C ILE A 667 34.50 26.21 23.69
N THR A 668 34.98 26.16 24.94
CA THR A 668 34.51 25.36 26.06
C THR A 668 33.17 25.93 26.53
N LEU A 669 32.18 25.06 26.68
CA LEU A 669 31.03 25.32 27.55
C LEU A 669 31.08 24.33 28.69
N SER A 670 31.18 24.90 29.90
CA SER A 670 30.99 24.25 31.18
C SER A 670 29.57 24.52 31.68
N GLU A 671 28.97 23.51 32.34
CA GLU A 671 27.77 23.41 33.16
C GLU A 671 26.44 23.28 32.41
#